data_e1930da69866fa579827d1305d3a0bf0
#
_entry.id   e1930da69866fa579827d1305d3a0bf0
#
_cell.length_a   1.000
_cell.length_b   1.000
_cell.length_c   1.000
_cell.angle_alpha   90.00
_cell.angle_beta   90.00
_cell.angle_gamma   90.00
#
_symmetry.space_group_name_H-M   'P 1'
#
loop_
_entity.id
_entity.type
_entity.pdbx_description
1 polymer ?
#
loop_
_entity_poly.entity_id
_entity_poly.type
_entity_poly.pdbx_seq_one_letter_code
_entity_poly.pdbx_strand_id
1 'polypeptide(L)'
;MKVGVSRVGLQNLLQGLSFSIKYYSKHNHLQTACLYSKIKPPKCHILDCSGSTCTHQPLPPGSVLPWRFFSCKQEGTKIPSKKKKNKSITTSELLYEELLKSEQENWNDISASYKTMTKRIKEKLEELHKCMFNSGSPRIRFGENVYFEENGCIFLSKADDDEENADILFSIEDLGFSDSFVQRIRISPDQRHMAIGLKSENFEEATCVVMKIGHFPVVEKVIPSVFSFEWATNDILYYTSLKNLRCQNVFMTTFTHQKHTELVYTEQDARFFVDIHCTKDRRFLTINSNSKTTSEVWLVDCRHPFKLPALVQARTKGLIYHIEHRNDELYILTTYGEPAEYKLMKAPVTSSGMENWQLVYALEEKTKLVDLEMFSDHCIMFLKNAGHLYLNVISFVSDSVQSIKLPTWACEFELESHPEHTTSTCYFQLTSPVHPPKRFAYSFKENNLIEQAVQEVPIITNCHTTRLLAKSKDETLVPITVFHNMNSKELHRKPLLVHVYGAYGIDLNMSFKEEKLMLIEEGWILAYCHVRGGGELGLSWHKDGCHRNKLKGLHDLKACIVLLHQLGFSQPKYTAVAAASAGGVLAGALCNTDPELIRAVVLQAPFVDVLNTMMKTHLPLTIEEQEEWGNPLADEKCMEYIKSYCPYQNIKTQCYPSVFITAYENDQRVPLSGVLRYVQKLRKAVLDHGSRTSKKGNRIPNIILDIQANGSHCDPSWEDSLDGVARHLAFLNKELEVCNLQHHTKSCQ
;
A
#
# COMPACT_ATOMS: atom_id res chain seq x y z
N MET A 1 -1.81 -5.58 8.53
CA MET A 1 -0.92 -4.65 9.24
C MET A 1 0.53 -5.04 8.96
N LYS A 2 1.40 -4.17 8.46
CA LYS A 2 2.82 -4.46 8.38
C LYS A 2 3.49 -3.82 9.58
N VAL A 3 3.76 -4.63 10.58
CA VAL A 3 4.78 -4.32 11.54
C VAL A 3 6.07 -4.17 10.73
N GLY A 4 6.69 -2.98 10.86
CA GLY A 4 7.77 -2.56 9.98
C GLY A 4 8.86 -3.58 9.83
N VAL A 5 8.86 -4.23 8.72
CA VAL A 5 10.00 -4.95 8.18
C VAL A 5 11.07 -3.92 7.86
N SER A 6 12.34 -4.28 8.08
CA SER A 6 13.45 -3.54 7.51
C SER A 6 13.31 -3.60 5.99
N ARG A 7 12.52 -2.71 5.44
CA ARG A 7 12.48 -2.53 4.01
C ARG A 7 13.65 -1.65 3.65
N VAL A 8 14.61 -2.21 2.98
CA VAL A 8 15.47 -1.43 2.12
C VAL A 8 14.51 -0.54 1.31
N GLY A 9 14.76 0.76 1.31
CA GLY A 9 13.81 1.79 0.81
C GLY A 9 13.20 1.61 -0.57
N LEU A 10 13.31 0.41 -1.18
CA LEU A 10 12.74 0.07 -2.47
C LEU A 10 11.22 0.25 -2.53
N GLN A 11 10.50 -0.20 -1.51
CA GLN A 11 9.05 0.01 -1.47
C GLN A 11 8.69 1.45 -1.11
N ASN A 12 9.53 2.16 -0.33
CA ASN A 12 9.30 3.56 0.01
C ASN A 12 9.56 4.50 -1.18
N LEU A 13 10.50 4.19 -2.04
CA LEU A 13 10.73 4.93 -3.29
C LEU A 13 9.60 4.76 -4.30
N LEU A 14 9.07 3.55 -4.40
CA LEU A 14 7.91 3.25 -5.24
C LEU A 14 6.60 3.61 -4.53
N GLN A 15 6.60 3.65 -3.19
CA GLN A 15 5.45 3.89 -2.32
C GLN A 15 5.37 5.30 -1.74
N GLY A 16 6.32 6.18 -1.99
CA GLY A 16 6.15 7.60 -1.65
C GLY A 16 4.81 8.16 -2.14
N LEU A 17 4.13 7.41 -3.02
CA LEU A 17 2.86 7.77 -3.64
C LEU A 17 1.86 6.63 -3.77
N SER A 18 2.24 5.40 -3.49
CA SER A 18 1.34 4.25 -3.56
C SER A 18 1.69 3.30 -2.44
N PHE A 19 1.07 3.50 -1.28
CA PHE A 19 1.04 2.49 -0.26
C PHE A 19 0.27 1.29 -0.78
N SER A 20 0.99 0.26 -1.18
CA SER A 20 0.47 -1.08 -1.19
C SER A 20 0.31 -1.51 0.27
N ILE A 21 -0.77 -1.06 0.91
CA ILE A 21 -1.09 -1.50 2.25
C ILE A 21 -1.64 -2.89 2.11
N LYS A 22 -0.87 -3.83 2.60
CA LYS A 22 -1.40 -5.14 2.87
C LYS A 22 -2.25 -5.02 4.12
N TYR A 23 -3.54 -5.15 3.94
CA TYR A 23 -4.53 -5.20 4.99
C TYR A 23 -4.28 -6.38 5.90
N TYR A 24 -4.21 -6.08 7.17
CA TYR A 24 -4.65 -7.02 8.19
C TYR A 24 -6.01 -6.56 8.68
N SER A 25 -6.97 -7.44 8.53
CA SER A 25 -8.32 -7.19 8.95
C SER A 25 -8.39 -6.88 10.43
N LYS A 26 -9.07 -5.79 10.76
CA LYS A 26 -9.67 -5.66 12.07
C LYS A 26 -10.88 -6.63 12.13
N HIS A 27 -10.81 -7.51 12.91
CA HIS A 27 -11.43 -8.35 13.86
C HIS A 27 -12.89 -8.48 14.05
N ASN A 28 -13.18 -9.61 14.33
CA ASN A 28 -14.28 -10.21 15.09
C ASN A 28 -14.55 -9.53 16.44
N HIS A 29 -15.44 -8.57 16.47
CA HIS A 29 -16.25 -8.30 17.63
C HIS A 29 -17.48 -9.20 17.55
N LEU A 30 -17.45 -10.36 18.17
CA LEU A 30 -18.61 -11.09 18.70
C LEU A 30 -18.26 -12.58 18.83
N GLN A 31 -17.60 -12.97 19.89
CA GLN A 31 -17.81 -14.26 20.55
C GLN A 31 -16.71 -14.72 21.52
N THR A 32 -15.60 -13.98 21.67
CA THR A 32 -14.60 -14.36 22.69
C THR A 32 -14.72 -13.56 24.01
N ALA A 33 -15.75 -12.74 24.15
CA ALA A 33 -16.01 -11.94 25.36
C ALA A 33 -16.34 -12.75 26.62
N CYS A 34 -16.43 -14.09 26.56
CA CYS A 34 -16.85 -14.89 27.70
C CYS A 34 -15.71 -15.53 28.53
N LEU A 35 -14.46 -15.50 28.09
CA LEU A 35 -13.37 -16.15 28.84
C LEU A 35 -12.37 -15.19 29.51
N TYR A 36 -12.31 -13.94 29.14
CA TYR A 36 -11.33 -12.97 29.68
C TYR A 36 -11.88 -11.96 30.71
N SER A 37 -13.05 -12.20 31.30
CA SER A 37 -13.66 -11.30 32.30
C SER A 37 -12.95 -11.21 33.65
N LYS A 38 -11.75 -11.79 33.82
CA LYS A 38 -11.02 -11.80 35.11
C LYS A 38 -9.69 -11.04 35.15
N ILE A 39 -9.18 -10.54 34.05
CA ILE A 39 -7.93 -9.79 34.07
C ILE A 39 -8.21 -8.31 33.78
N LYS A 40 -8.12 -7.47 34.81
CA LYS A 40 -8.16 -6.01 34.64
C LYS A 40 -6.83 -5.56 34.03
N PRO A 41 -6.83 -4.80 32.93
CA PRO A 41 -5.60 -4.26 32.36
C PRO A 41 -4.92 -3.32 33.38
N PRO A 42 -3.57 -3.28 33.39
CA PRO A 42 -2.84 -2.33 34.21
C PRO A 42 -3.16 -0.88 33.78
N LYS A 43 -3.40 -0.01 34.74
CA LYS A 43 -3.67 1.42 34.47
C LYS A 43 -2.38 2.11 34.02
N CYS A 44 -2.42 2.75 32.85
CA CYS A 44 -1.34 3.63 32.40
C CYS A 44 -1.34 4.92 33.24
N HIS A 45 -0.17 5.34 33.73
CA HIS A 45 0.04 6.61 34.38
C HIS A 45 0.69 7.61 33.43
N ILE A 46 0.09 8.78 33.29
CA ILE A 46 0.68 9.91 32.57
C ILE A 46 1.46 10.74 33.59
N LEU A 47 2.77 10.80 33.45
CA LEU A 47 3.59 11.69 34.24
C LEU A 47 3.69 13.03 33.53
N ASP A 48 3.16 14.06 34.17
CA ASP A 48 3.31 15.45 33.75
C ASP A 48 4.65 16.00 34.27
N CYS A 49 5.51 16.44 33.36
CA CYS A 49 6.82 16.98 33.70
C CYS A 49 6.77 18.51 33.78
N SER A 50 6.09 19.04 34.78
CA SER A 50 6.35 20.43 35.24
C SER A 50 6.50 20.42 36.76
N GLY A 51 7.69 20.72 37.21
CA GLY A 51 8.04 20.75 38.64
C GLY A 51 7.24 21.81 39.39
N SER A 52 6.24 21.39 40.11
CA SER A 52 5.66 22.10 41.25
C SER A 52 5.11 21.09 42.24
N THR A 53 5.64 21.18 43.45
CA THR A 53 5.26 20.37 44.60
C THR A 53 3.79 20.56 44.94
N CYS A 54 2.97 19.54 44.78
CA CYS A 54 1.65 19.49 45.39
C CYS A 54 1.61 18.43 46.47
N THR A 55 1.25 18.87 47.68
CA THR A 55 1.06 18.08 48.91
C THR A 55 -0.17 17.19 48.74
N HIS A 56 0.01 15.90 49.02
CA HIS A 56 -1.06 14.90 49.01
C HIS A 56 -2.03 15.05 50.18
N GLN A 57 -3.33 15.11 49.90
CA GLN A 57 -4.38 14.61 50.81
C GLN A 57 -5.13 13.43 50.14
N PRO A 58 -5.41 12.36 50.85
CA PRO A 58 -6.08 11.19 50.27
C PRO A 58 -7.59 11.40 50.13
N LEU A 59 -8.16 11.09 48.97
CA LEU A 59 -9.56 11.06 48.69
C LEU A 59 -10.15 9.67 48.98
N PRO A 60 -11.43 9.55 49.39
CA PRO A 60 -12.06 8.28 49.76
C PRO A 60 -12.41 7.39 48.55
N PRO A 61 -12.57 6.08 48.76
CA PRO A 61 -12.79 5.13 47.67
C PRO A 61 -14.24 5.20 47.18
N GLY A 62 -14.46 5.36 45.87
CA GLY A 62 -15.75 5.11 45.27
C GLY A 62 -16.28 6.03 44.19
N SER A 63 -15.50 6.92 43.59
CA SER A 63 -15.99 7.78 42.50
C SER A 63 -15.24 7.51 41.18
N VAL A 64 -15.97 6.93 40.23
CA VAL A 64 -15.54 6.84 38.82
C VAL A 64 -15.82 8.21 38.20
N LEU A 65 -14.77 8.96 37.86
CA LEU A 65 -14.86 10.22 37.10
C LEU A 65 -14.53 9.92 35.63
N PRO A 66 -15.33 10.43 34.69
CA PRO A 66 -15.01 10.31 33.26
C PRO A 66 -13.80 11.20 32.93
N TRP A 67 -12.88 10.68 32.17
CA TRP A 67 -11.69 11.37 31.71
C TRP A 67 -12.05 12.61 30.88
N ARG A 68 -11.79 13.79 31.41
CA ARG A 68 -11.79 15.04 30.65
C ARG A 68 -10.36 15.38 30.29
N PHE A 69 -10.12 15.58 29.01
CA PHE A 69 -8.87 16.17 28.51
C PHE A 69 -8.62 17.51 29.20
N PHE A 70 -7.56 17.60 29.94
CA PHE A 70 -7.02 18.91 30.34
C PHE A 70 -6.21 19.47 29.16
N SER A 71 -6.83 20.37 28.41
CA SER A 71 -6.10 21.23 27.49
C SER A 71 -5.21 22.15 28.32
N CYS A 72 -3.91 22.07 28.14
CA CYS A 72 -2.95 22.98 28.72
C CYS A 72 -3.26 24.39 28.20
N LYS A 73 -3.83 25.25 29.04
CA LYS A 73 -3.96 26.69 28.78
C LYS A 73 -2.57 27.28 28.87
N GLN A 74 -1.97 27.60 27.75
CA GLN A 74 -0.90 28.60 27.72
C GLN A 74 -1.46 29.94 28.18
N GLU A 75 -0.89 30.48 29.23
CA GLU A 75 -1.21 31.84 29.70
C GLU A 75 -0.86 32.86 28.62
N GLY A 76 -1.81 33.60 28.25
CA GLY A 76 -1.90 35.02 27.98
C GLY A 76 -0.87 35.71 27.11
N THR A 77 -1.02 35.57 25.79
CA THR A 77 -0.95 36.76 24.94
C THR A 77 -2.35 36.99 24.37
N LYS A 78 -2.95 38.13 24.73
CA LYS A 78 -4.22 38.62 24.23
C LYS A 78 -4.12 38.72 22.70
N ILE A 79 -4.63 37.70 22.02
CA ILE A 79 -4.88 37.78 20.58
C ILE A 79 -6.12 38.66 20.41
N PRO A 80 -6.05 39.75 19.61
CA PRO A 80 -7.23 40.56 19.35
C PRO A 80 -8.31 39.67 18.70
N SER A 81 -9.54 39.79 19.19
CA SER A 81 -10.71 39.14 18.68
C SER A 81 -10.80 39.36 17.15
N LYS A 82 -10.37 38.38 16.37
CA LYS A 82 -10.65 38.34 14.92
C LYS A 82 -12.16 38.25 14.78
N LYS A 83 -12.80 39.39 14.39
CA LYS A 83 -14.14 39.38 13.81
C LYS A 83 -14.20 38.23 12.83
N LYS A 84 -15.15 37.30 12.99
CA LYS A 84 -15.52 36.33 11.95
C LYS A 84 -15.77 37.15 10.68
N LYS A 85 -14.79 37.21 9.79
CA LYS A 85 -15.03 37.56 8.40
C LYS A 85 -15.92 36.46 7.86
N ASN A 86 -17.16 36.75 7.57
CA ASN A 86 -17.97 35.94 6.69
C ASN A 86 -17.13 35.77 5.41
N LYS A 87 -16.51 34.60 5.23
CA LYS A 87 -15.95 34.21 3.93
C LYS A 87 -17.13 34.24 2.97
N SER A 88 -17.14 35.15 2.03
CA SER A 88 -18.03 35.05 0.90
C SER A 88 -17.66 33.77 0.18
N ILE A 89 -18.54 32.76 0.23
CA ILE A 89 -18.40 31.52 -0.52
C ILE A 89 -18.27 31.94 -2.00
N THR A 90 -17.22 31.48 -2.65
CA THR A 90 -17.02 31.79 -4.06
C THR A 90 -18.06 31.06 -4.90
N THR A 91 -18.44 31.62 -6.07
CA THR A 91 -19.40 30.97 -6.99
C THR A 91 -18.94 29.55 -7.37
N SER A 92 -17.61 29.29 -7.39
CA SER A 92 -17.05 27.97 -7.67
C SER A 92 -17.21 26.99 -6.49
N GLU A 93 -17.16 27.45 -5.25
CA GLU A 93 -17.39 26.63 -4.05
C GLU A 93 -18.87 26.24 -3.95
N LEU A 94 -19.81 27.18 -4.22
CA LEU A 94 -21.24 26.88 -4.26
C LEU A 94 -21.58 25.85 -5.34
N LEU A 95 -21.02 25.99 -6.53
CA LEU A 95 -21.22 25.03 -7.63
C LEU A 95 -20.68 23.65 -7.27
N TYR A 96 -19.56 23.58 -6.56
CA TYR A 96 -18.96 22.32 -6.11
C TYR A 96 -19.85 21.61 -5.07
N GLU A 97 -20.37 22.35 -4.08
CA GLU A 97 -21.31 21.81 -3.08
C GLU A 97 -22.62 21.32 -3.70
N GLU A 98 -23.17 22.07 -4.67
CA GLU A 98 -24.36 21.65 -5.41
C GLU A 98 -24.13 20.37 -6.21
N LEU A 99 -22.94 20.20 -6.79
CA LEU A 99 -22.54 18.99 -7.51
C LEU A 99 -22.42 17.80 -6.58
N LEU A 100 -21.78 17.94 -5.42
CA LEU A 100 -21.68 16.89 -4.41
C LEU A 100 -23.06 16.43 -3.96
N LYS A 101 -23.94 17.36 -3.64
CA LYS A 101 -25.31 17.06 -3.22
C LYS A 101 -26.08 16.30 -4.30
N SER A 102 -26.01 16.76 -5.53
CA SER A 102 -26.63 16.09 -6.67
C SER A 102 -26.10 14.66 -6.88
N GLU A 103 -24.80 14.42 -6.68
CA GLU A 103 -24.23 13.07 -6.79
C GLU A 103 -24.66 12.16 -5.64
N GLN A 104 -24.78 12.67 -4.43
CA GLN A 104 -25.31 11.92 -3.28
C GLN A 104 -26.79 11.53 -3.47
N GLU A 105 -27.61 12.44 -4.01
CA GLU A 105 -29.00 12.15 -4.37
C GLU A 105 -29.09 11.08 -5.47
N ASN A 106 -28.31 11.20 -6.53
CA ASN A 106 -28.23 10.20 -7.59
C ASN A 106 -27.79 8.83 -7.07
N TRP A 107 -26.82 8.80 -6.17
CA TRP A 107 -26.36 7.56 -5.53
C TRP A 107 -27.45 6.87 -4.75
N ASN A 108 -28.25 7.60 -3.94
CA ASN A 108 -29.33 7.03 -3.15
C ASN A 108 -30.38 6.34 -4.03
N ASP A 109 -30.71 6.93 -5.17
CA ASP A 109 -31.68 6.36 -6.13
C ASP A 109 -31.15 5.11 -6.81
N ILE A 110 -29.89 5.16 -7.26
CA ILE A 110 -29.25 4.05 -7.99
C ILE A 110 -28.94 2.88 -7.06
N SER A 111 -28.41 3.14 -5.86
CA SER A 111 -27.97 2.14 -4.89
C SER A 111 -29.12 1.22 -4.43
N ALA A 112 -30.35 1.74 -4.40
CA ALA A 112 -31.55 0.95 -4.07
C ALA A 112 -31.69 -0.29 -4.98
N SER A 113 -31.31 -0.15 -6.28
CA SER A 113 -31.39 -1.25 -7.26
C SER A 113 -30.35 -2.37 -7.05
N TYR A 114 -29.30 -2.11 -6.28
CA TYR A 114 -28.22 -3.06 -5.96
C TYR A 114 -28.28 -3.59 -4.54
N LYS A 115 -29.06 -2.97 -3.66
CA LYS A 115 -29.07 -3.20 -2.21
C LYS A 115 -29.17 -4.68 -1.80
N THR A 116 -30.11 -5.41 -2.38
CA THR A 116 -30.31 -6.85 -2.06
C THR A 116 -29.12 -7.70 -2.45
N MET A 117 -28.53 -7.44 -3.63
CA MET A 117 -27.37 -8.17 -4.12
C MET A 117 -26.12 -7.82 -3.30
N THR A 118 -25.89 -6.53 -3.01
CA THR A 118 -24.80 -6.06 -2.17
C THR A 118 -24.84 -6.73 -0.79
N LYS A 119 -26.02 -6.77 -0.14
CA LYS A 119 -26.20 -7.42 1.17
C LYS A 119 -25.83 -8.91 1.12
N ARG A 120 -26.32 -9.64 0.10
CA ARG A 120 -26.01 -11.07 -0.07
C ARG A 120 -24.51 -11.32 -0.29
N ILE A 121 -23.86 -10.49 -1.08
CA ILE A 121 -22.41 -10.60 -1.35
C ILE A 121 -21.63 -10.30 -0.06
N LYS A 122 -22.02 -9.26 0.68
CA LYS A 122 -21.38 -8.89 1.94
C LYS A 122 -21.48 -10.04 2.96
N GLU A 123 -22.68 -10.59 3.18
CA GLU A 123 -22.89 -11.73 4.08
C GLU A 123 -22.00 -12.94 3.71
N LYS A 124 -21.87 -13.23 2.41
CA LYS A 124 -21.00 -14.33 1.95
C LYS A 124 -19.51 -14.04 2.19
N LEU A 125 -19.07 -12.80 1.99
CA LEU A 125 -17.69 -12.39 2.26
C LEU A 125 -17.38 -12.45 3.77
N GLU A 126 -18.30 -12.01 4.62
CA GLU A 126 -18.18 -12.10 6.08
C GLU A 126 -18.08 -13.57 6.56
N GLU A 127 -18.85 -14.46 5.94
CA GLU A 127 -18.80 -15.89 6.24
C GLU A 127 -17.44 -16.50 5.84
N LEU A 128 -16.95 -16.20 4.63
CA LEU A 128 -15.63 -16.65 4.19
C LEU A 128 -14.51 -16.13 5.09
N HIS A 129 -14.58 -14.87 5.48
CA HIS A 129 -13.62 -14.26 6.40
C HIS A 129 -13.55 -15.01 7.72
N LYS A 130 -14.70 -15.28 8.36
CA LYS A 130 -14.75 -16.04 9.62
C LYS A 130 -14.16 -17.44 9.52
N CYS A 131 -14.31 -18.10 8.36
CA CYS A 131 -13.78 -19.44 8.15
C CYS A 131 -12.27 -19.47 7.92
N MET A 132 -11.67 -18.36 7.45
CA MET A 132 -10.30 -18.34 6.96
C MET A 132 -9.28 -17.69 7.91
N PHE A 133 -9.74 -16.88 8.86
CA PHE A 133 -8.85 -16.14 9.73
C PHE A 133 -8.75 -16.72 11.14
N ASN A 134 -7.83 -17.70 11.27
CA ASN A 134 -7.12 -18.01 12.52
C ASN A 134 -5.62 -17.67 12.41
N SER A 135 -5.18 -16.91 11.41
CA SER A 135 -3.79 -16.51 11.30
C SER A 135 -3.51 -15.35 12.26
N GLY A 136 -2.65 -15.59 13.24
CA GLY A 136 -2.24 -14.60 14.22
C GLY A 136 -1.64 -13.33 13.58
N SER A 137 -1.73 -12.22 14.29
CA SER A 137 -1.15 -10.93 13.91
C SER A 137 0.36 -11.02 13.67
N PRO A 138 0.94 -10.14 12.82
CA PRO A 138 2.38 -10.13 12.59
C PRO A 138 3.13 -9.94 13.89
N ARG A 139 4.18 -10.72 14.05
CA ARG A 139 4.96 -10.80 15.27
C ARG A 139 6.33 -10.16 15.07
N ILE A 140 6.78 -9.43 16.07
CA ILE A 140 8.15 -8.90 16.15
C ILE A 140 8.88 -9.72 17.21
N ARG A 141 9.77 -10.60 16.75
CA ARG A 141 10.65 -11.35 17.66
C ARG A 141 11.90 -10.52 17.93
N PHE A 142 12.19 -10.29 19.20
CA PHE A 142 13.37 -9.58 19.67
C PHE A 142 13.99 -10.33 20.87
N GLY A 143 15.02 -11.14 20.62
CA GLY A 143 15.56 -12.09 21.59
C GLY A 143 14.53 -13.14 21.99
N GLU A 144 14.33 -13.26 23.30
CA GLU A 144 13.32 -14.15 23.88
C GLU A 144 11.90 -13.56 23.89
N ASN A 145 11.73 -12.31 23.50
CA ASN A 145 10.46 -11.61 23.54
C ASN A 145 9.80 -11.56 22.16
N VAL A 146 8.47 -11.72 22.13
CA VAL A 146 7.64 -11.60 20.93
C VAL A 146 6.57 -10.54 21.21
N TYR A 147 6.53 -9.52 20.39
CA TYR A 147 5.55 -8.45 20.44
C TYR A 147 4.59 -8.58 19.29
N PHE A 148 3.29 -8.42 19.54
CA PHE A 148 2.26 -8.46 18.50
C PHE A 148 1.07 -7.60 18.88
N GLU A 149 0.28 -7.21 17.89
CA GLU A 149 -0.96 -6.47 18.09
C GLU A 149 -2.12 -7.39 17.75
N GLU A 150 -3.09 -7.46 18.64
CA GLU A 150 -4.33 -8.15 18.40
C GLU A 150 -5.49 -7.38 19.07
N ASN A 151 -6.60 -7.21 18.34
CA ASN A 151 -7.80 -6.53 18.84
C ASN A 151 -7.56 -5.15 19.47
N GLY A 152 -6.64 -4.37 18.89
CA GLY A 152 -6.27 -3.04 19.40
C GLY A 152 -5.45 -3.08 20.69
N CYS A 153 -4.97 -4.24 21.11
CA CYS A 153 -4.06 -4.41 22.23
C CYS A 153 -2.67 -4.81 21.76
N ILE A 154 -1.65 -4.34 22.44
CA ILE A 154 -0.27 -4.78 22.24
C ILE A 154 0.06 -5.82 23.29
N PHE A 155 0.53 -6.97 22.82
CA PHE A 155 0.90 -8.12 23.64
C PHE A 155 2.40 -8.33 23.67
N LEU A 156 2.85 -8.94 24.76
CA LEU A 156 4.20 -9.47 24.94
C LEU A 156 4.10 -10.93 25.35
N SER A 157 4.76 -11.82 24.63
CA SER A 157 4.94 -13.22 25.03
C SER A 157 6.42 -13.60 25.00
N LYS A 158 6.77 -14.73 25.59
CA LYS A 158 8.09 -15.36 25.38
C LYS A 158 8.06 -16.16 24.07
N ALA A 159 9.21 -16.30 23.44
CA ALA A 159 9.31 -16.96 22.14
C ALA A 159 8.90 -18.44 22.14
N ASP A 160 9.02 -19.10 23.31
CA ASP A 160 8.77 -20.52 23.51
C ASP A 160 7.44 -20.76 24.27
N ASP A 161 6.72 -19.70 24.68
CA ASP A 161 5.43 -19.82 25.37
C ASP A 161 4.27 -19.92 24.37
N ASP A 162 3.21 -20.63 24.77
CA ASP A 162 1.94 -20.63 24.06
C ASP A 162 1.30 -19.22 24.09
N GLU A 163 0.59 -18.87 23.04
CA GLU A 163 -0.08 -17.55 22.90
C GLU A 163 -1.06 -17.23 24.01
N GLU A 164 -1.63 -18.27 24.65
CA GLU A 164 -2.54 -18.14 25.77
C GLU A 164 -1.91 -17.50 27.01
N ASN A 165 -0.58 -17.47 27.08
CA ASN A 165 0.19 -16.90 28.20
C ASN A 165 0.75 -15.50 27.88
N ALA A 166 0.31 -14.83 26.82
CA ALA A 166 0.80 -13.50 26.47
C ALA A 166 0.26 -12.43 27.43
N ASP A 167 1.16 -11.56 27.91
CA ASP A 167 0.81 -10.41 28.71
C ASP A 167 0.31 -9.24 27.84
N ILE A 168 -0.81 -8.64 28.21
CA ILE A 168 -1.27 -7.39 27.59
C ILE A 168 -0.39 -6.26 28.13
N LEU A 169 0.38 -5.62 27.25
CA LEU A 169 1.14 -4.42 27.64
C LEU A 169 0.21 -3.21 27.79
N PHE A 170 -0.65 -2.96 26.82
CA PHE A 170 -1.64 -1.88 26.84
C PHE A 170 -2.65 -1.99 25.70
N SER A 171 -3.77 -1.26 25.81
CA SER A 171 -4.75 -1.06 24.75
C SER A 171 -4.55 0.29 24.06
N ILE A 172 -4.73 0.33 22.73
CA ILE A 172 -4.70 1.55 21.94
C ILE A 172 -5.85 2.49 22.32
N GLU A 173 -7.00 1.92 22.68
CA GLU A 173 -8.17 2.65 23.16
C GLU A 173 -7.86 3.40 24.47
N ASP A 174 -7.14 2.77 25.41
CA ASP A 174 -6.73 3.39 26.66
C ASP A 174 -5.78 4.59 26.45
N LEU A 175 -5.11 4.66 25.30
CA LEU A 175 -4.28 5.81 24.89
C LEU A 175 -5.11 6.92 24.23
N GLY A 176 -6.41 6.75 24.05
CA GLY A 176 -7.31 7.71 23.42
C GLY A 176 -7.28 7.71 21.89
N PHE A 177 -6.86 6.60 21.28
CA PHE A 177 -6.76 6.43 19.82
C PHE A 177 -7.70 5.32 19.30
N SER A 178 -8.96 5.32 19.76
CA SER A 178 -9.97 4.29 19.40
C SER A 178 -10.17 4.10 17.90
N ASP A 179 -10.05 5.19 17.10
CA ASP A 179 -10.27 5.17 15.65
C ASP A 179 -8.96 5.00 14.87
N SER A 180 -7.93 4.46 15.51
CA SER A 180 -6.62 4.30 14.90
C SER A 180 -6.15 2.85 14.91
N PHE A 181 -5.38 2.49 13.90
CA PHE A 181 -4.71 1.19 13.80
C PHE A 181 -3.19 1.33 13.89
N VAL A 182 -2.53 0.26 14.32
CA VAL A 182 -1.06 0.22 14.39
C VAL A 182 -0.48 0.08 12.99
N GLN A 183 0.27 1.09 12.57
CA GLN A 183 0.99 1.06 11.29
C GLN A 183 2.40 0.49 11.43
N ARG A 184 3.08 0.82 12.53
CA ARG A 184 4.49 0.47 12.75
C ARG A 184 4.82 0.39 14.23
N ILE A 185 5.63 -0.58 14.62
CA ILE A 185 6.21 -0.67 15.97
C ILE A 185 7.74 -0.70 15.82
N ARG A 186 8.44 0.03 16.69
CA ARG A 186 9.90 0.00 16.85
C ARG A 186 10.25 -0.08 18.31
N ILE A 187 11.10 -1.05 18.66
CA ILE A 187 11.53 -1.33 20.01
C ILE A 187 12.97 -0.85 20.16
N SER A 188 13.29 -0.18 21.27
CA SER A 188 14.66 0.25 21.58
C SER A 188 15.59 -0.96 21.72
N PRO A 189 16.91 -0.83 21.47
CA PRO A 189 17.84 -1.95 21.58
C PRO A 189 17.83 -2.67 22.92
N ASP A 190 17.58 -1.96 24.01
CA ASP A 190 17.49 -2.51 25.38
C ASP A 190 16.07 -2.98 25.76
N GLN A 191 15.11 -2.90 24.83
CA GLN A 191 13.71 -3.29 25.01
C GLN A 191 12.97 -2.53 26.14
N ARG A 192 13.47 -1.36 26.54
CA ARG A 192 12.82 -0.54 27.57
C ARG A 192 11.86 0.49 27.02
N HIS A 193 11.98 0.84 25.74
CA HIS A 193 11.10 1.78 25.07
C HIS A 193 10.49 1.15 23.81
N MET A 194 9.27 1.58 23.53
CA MET A 194 8.55 1.23 22.32
C MET A 194 8.02 2.49 21.65
N ALA A 195 8.22 2.64 20.37
CA ALA A 195 7.61 3.66 19.54
C ALA A 195 6.57 3.02 18.63
N ILE A 196 5.34 3.55 18.62
CA ILE A 196 4.21 3.00 17.88
C ILE A 196 3.65 4.08 16.98
N GLY A 197 3.57 3.80 15.70
CA GLY A 197 2.88 4.63 14.73
C GLY A 197 1.40 4.26 14.66
N LEU A 198 0.54 5.16 15.10
CA LEU A 198 -0.91 5.04 15.05
C LEU A 198 -1.45 5.88 13.89
N LYS A 199 -2.18 5.27 12.99
CA LYS A 199 -2.78 5.92 11.83
C LYS A 199 -4.30 5.84 11.90
N SER A 200 -4.98 6.97 11.71
CA SER A 200 -6.42 7.02 11.49
C SER A 200 -6.74 6.77 10.02
N GLU A 201 -7.90 6.20 9.75
CA GLU A 201 -8.37 5.92 8.38
C GLU A 201 -8.60 7.19 7.54
N ASN A 202 -8.89 8.30 8.21
CA ASN A 202 -9.26 9.56 7.57
C ASN A 202 -8.06 10.47 7.22
N PHE A 203 -6.85 10.14 7.69
CA PHE A 203 -5.66 10.99 7.53
C PHE A 203 -4.47 10.20 6.99
N GLU A 204 -3.64 10.87 6.20
CA GLU A 204 -2.40 10.28 5.69
C GLU A 204 -1.28 10.29 6.74
N GLU A 205 -1.33 11.24 7.67
CA GLU A 205 -0.35 11.38 8.73
C GLU A 205 -0.60 10.39 9.87
N ALA A 206 0.47 9.76 10.37
CA ALA A 206 0.44 8.94 11.57
C ALA A 206 0.87 9.73 12.81
N THR A 207 0.42 9.32 13.97
CA THR A 207 0.91 9.82 15.27
C THR A 207 1.85 8.78 15.87
N CYS A 208 3.07 9.15 16.20
CA CYS A 208 4.00 8.29 16.92
C CYS A 208 3.84 8.47 18.43
N VAL A 209 3.48 7.39 19.12
CA VAL A 209 3.41 7.31 20.58
C VAL A 209 4.63 6.58 21.08
N VAL A 210 5.45 7.24 21.90
CA VAL A 210 6.63 6.66 22.53
C VAL A 210 6.31 6.30 23.96
N MET A 211 6.55 5.05 24.31
CA MET A 211 6.23 4.49 25.62
C MET A 211 7.46 3.82 26.24
N LYS A 212 7.57 3.94 27.56
CA LYS A 212 8.47 3.12 28.37
C LYS A 212 7.76 1.84 28.75
N ILE A 213 8.38 0.70 28.42
CA ILE A 213 7.88 -0.64 28.72
C ILE A 213 8.17 -0.98 30.19
N GLY A 214 7.23 -1.64 30.87
CA GLY A 214 7.37 -2.13 32.24
C GLY A 214 6.03 -2.69 32.72
N HIS A 215 5.96 -3.10 33.98
CA HIS A 215 4.70 -3.57 34.59
C HIS A 215 3.56 -2.54 34.45
N PHE A 216 3.90 -1.25 34.41
CA PHE A 216 2.97 -0.17 34.12
C PHE A 216 3.60 0.67 32.98
N PRO A 217 3.16 0.44 31.74
CA PRO A 217 3.66 1.22 30.62
C PRO A 217 3.35 2.72 30.79
N VAL A 218 4.31 3.56 30.47
CA VAL A 218 4.19 5.02 30.60
C VAL A 218 4.39 5.68 29.26
N VAL A 219 3.42 6.50 28.83
CA VAL A 219 3.58 7.34 27.65
C VAL A 219 4.57 8.47 27.97
N GLU A 220 5.68 8.48 27.27
CA GLU A 220 6.72 9.51 27.44
C GLU A 220 6.57 10.67 26.47
N LYS A 221 6.11 10.38 25.24
CA LYS A 221 5.93 11.41 24.22
C LYS A 221 4.91 10.99 23.17
N VAL A 222 4.14 11.98 22.70
CA VAL A 222 3.25 11.86 21.53
C VAL A 222 3.74 12.82 20.46
N ILE A 223 4.04 12.33 19.28
CA ILE A 223 4.61 13.09 18.16
C ILE A 223 3.61 12.99 16.99
N PRO A 224 2.93 14.09 16.65
CA PRO A 224 1.97 14.07 15.53
C PRO A 224 2.68 14.15 14.17
N SER A 225 1.96 13.77 13.13
CA SER A 225 2.37 13.91 11.71
C SER A 225 3.73 13.29 11.42
N VAL A 226 3.93 12.04 11.87
CA VAL A 226 5.16 11.27 11.64
C VAL A 226 4.96 10.33 10.45
N PHE A 227 5.99 10.20 9.59
CA PHE A 227 6.03 9.22 8.53
C PHE A 227 6.86 7.98 8.90
N SER A 228 8.10 8.19 9.32
CA SER A 228 8.99 7.12 9.77
C SER A 228 9.72 7.48 11.05
N PHE A 229 10.10 6.48 11.84
CA PHE A 229 10.86 6.63 13.06
C PHE A 229 11.70 5.40 13.34
N GLU A 230 12.92 5.61 13.86
CA GLU A 230 13.88 4.54 14.18
C GLU A 230 14.70 4.91 15.44
N TRP A 231 15.00 3.92 16.26
CA TRP A 231 15.87 4.07 17.41
C TRP A 231 17.35 4.02 16.98
N ALA A 232 18.07 5.11 17.19
CA ALA A 232 19.52 5.13 16.99
C ALA A 232 20.25 4.51 18.18
N THR A 233 19.76 4.76 19.41
CA THR A 233 20.27 4.19 20.67
C THR A 233 19.09 3.76 21.56
N ASN A 234 19.36 3.37 22.81
CA ASN A 234 18.32 2.99 23.76
C ASN A 234 17.38 4.15 24.12
N ASP A 235 17.84 5.38 24.00
CA ASP A 235 17.16 6.59 24.46
C ASP A 235 17.15 7.73 23.42
N ILE A 236 17.56 7.47 22.18
CA ILE A 236 17.53 8.42 21.08
C ILE A 236 16.70 7.88 19.92
N LEU A 237 15.63 8.58 19.62
CA LEU A 237 14.74 8.28 18.49
C LEU A 237 14.88 9.36 17.42
N TYR A 238 15.09 8.92 16.17
CA TYR A 238 14.97 9.75 14.99
C TYR A 238 13.59 9.58 14.39
N TYR A 239 13.02 10.63 13.84
CA TYR A 239 11.76 10.57 13.13
C TYR A 239 11.66 11.61 12.03
N THR A 240 10.84 11.30 11.01
CA THR A 240 10.53 12.23 9.92
C THR A 240 9.13 12.81 10.11
N SER A 241 8.91 14.06 9.69
CA SER A 241 7.60 14.69 9.75
C SER A 241 6.94 14.76 8.39
N LEU A 242 5.66 14.32 8.30
CA LEU A 242 4.84 14.39 7.12
C LEU A 242 3.92 15.61 7.20
N LYS A 243 3.95 16.47 6.19
CA LYS A 243 3.06 17.62 6.08
C LYS A 243 2.59 17.80 4.65
N ASN A 244 1.28 17.81 4.44
CA ASN A 244 0.69 17.92 3.10
C ASN A 244 1.28 16.87 2.13
N LEU A 245 1.32 15.62 2.53
CA LEU A 245 1.91 14.48 1.80
C LEU A 245 3.42 14.59 1.52
N ARG A 246 4.11 15.59 2.07
CA ARG A 246 5.55 15.80 1.88
C ARG A 246 6.32 15.54 3.15
N CYS A 247 7.34 14.73 3.06
CA CYS A 247 8.27 14.41 4.12
C CYS A 247 9.63 15.07 3.81
N GLN A 248 9.99 16.11 4.56
CA GLN A 248 11.17 16.93 4.28
C GLN A 248 12.14 17.02 5.44
N ASN A 249 11.66 16.83 6.66
CA ASN A 249 12.44 17.09 7.88
C ASN A 249 12.71 15.81 8.64
N VAL A 250 13.93 15.68 9.15
CA VAL A 250 14.35 14.65 10.11
C VAL A 250 14.65 15.31 11.43
N PHE A 251 14.03 14.81 12.48
CA PHE A 251 14.26 15.25 13.86
C PHE A 251 14.89 14.12 14.68
N MET A 252 15.70 14.50 15.64
CA MET A 252 16.22 13.65 16.70
C MET A 252 15.57 14.05 18.03
N THR A 253 15.13 13.08 18.83
CA THR A 253 14.62 13.34 20.19
C THR A 253 15.27 12.40 21.19
N THR A 254 15.60 12.94 22.38
CA THR A 254 16.23 12.21 23.47
C THR A 254 15.22 11.93 24.60
N PHE A 255 15.33 10.77 25.24
CA PHE A 255 14.47 10.34 26.35
C PHE A 255 15.25 10.25 27.68
N THR A 256 16.43 10.87 27.75
CA THR A 256 17.20 11.07 29.01
C THR A 256 16.57 12.14 29.89
N HIS A 257 17.18 12.43 31.04
CA HIS A 257 16.72 13.46 31.99
C HIS A 257 16.53 14.86 31.36
N GLN A 258 17.26 15.19 30.30
CA GLN A 258 17.06 16.40 29.50
C GLN A 258 16.42 16.01 28.17
N LYS A 259 15.10 16.01 28.15
CA LYS A 259 14.35 15.75 26.91
C LYS A 259 14.57 16.90 25.92
N HIS A 260 15.22 16.62 24.83
CA HIS A 260 15.53 17.60 23.77
C HIS A 260 15.06 17.07 22.40
N THR A 261 14.62 17.98 21.56
CA THR A 261 14.28 17.66 20.15
C THR A 261 15.01 18.65 19.25
N GLU A 262 15.75 18.12 18.30
CA GLU A 262 16.57 18.86 17.37
C GLU A 262 16.23 18.50 15.91
N LEU A 263 16.28 19.51 15.04
CA LEU A 263 16.17 19.32 13.58
C LEU A 263 17.55 18.95 13.04
N VAL A 264 17.66 17.76 12.45
CA VAL A 264 18.93 17.20 11.95
C VAL A 264 19.13 17.42 10.46
N TYR A 265 18.06 17.31 9.68
CA TYR A 265 18.10 17.39 8.23
C TYR A 265 16.83 18.04 7.67
N THR A 266 16.99 18.82 6.60
CA THR A 266 15.87 19.40 5.85
C THR A 266 16.10 19.30 4.36
N GLU A 267 15.18 18.70 3.65
CA GLU A 267 15.15 18.62 2.19
C GLU A 267 14.48 19.86 1.59
N GLN A 268 15.16 20.53 0.66
CA GLN A 268 14.67 21.74 0.01
C GLN A 268 13.99 21.47 -1.34
N ASP A 269 14.37 20.40 -2.03
CA ASP A 269 13.82 20.08 -3.35
C ASP A 269 12.48 19.36 -3.25
N ALA A 270 11.46 19.95 -3.86
CA ALA A 270 10.09 19.43 -3.82
C ALA A 270 9.90 18.06 -4.52
N ARG A 271 10.88 17.62 -5.32
CA ARG A 271 10.86 16.32 -5.98
C ARG A 271 11.27 15.18 -5.04
N PHE A 272 11.92 15.51 -3.92
CA PHE A 272 12.50 14.53 -3.01
C PHE A 272 11.64 14.34 -1.77
N PHE A 273 11.56 13.09 -1.34
CA PHE A 273 10.88 12.63 -0.15
C PHE A 273 11.93 12.02 0.79
N VAL A 274 11.85 12.36 2.08
CA VAL A 274 12.83 11.90 3.07
C VAL A 274 12.26 10.77 3.91
N ASP A 275 13.00 9.67 3.98
CA ASP A 275 12.74 8.54 4.87
C ASP A 275 14.00 8.21 5.68
N ILE A 276 13.83 7.51 6.79
CA ILE A 276 14.93 7.02 7.62
C ILE A 276 14.84 5.51 7.83
N HIS A 277 16.00 4.88 7.89
CA HIS A 277 16.13 3.46 8.13
C HIS A 277 17.37 3.21 9.00
N CYS A 278 17.29 2.26 9.92
CA CYS A 278 18.44 1.79 10.68
C CYS A 278 19.03 0.57 9.99
N THR A 279 20.35 0.56 9.73
CA THR A 279 21.03 -0.63 9.18
C THR A 279 20.77 -1.84 10.08
N LYS A 280 20.73 -3.01 9.48
CA LYS A 280 20.32 -4.26 10.16
C LYS A 280 21.14 -4.55 11.42
N ASP A 281 22.43 -4.26 11.38
CA ASP A 281 23.34 -4.37 12.52
C ASP A 281 23.29 -3.19 13.50
N ARG A 282 22.40 -2.22 13.27
CA ARG A 282 22.19 -1.00 14.05
C ARG A 282 23.45 -0.12 14.19
N ARG A 283 24.40 -0.22 13.24
CA ARG A 283 25.60 0.59 13.23
C ARG A 283 25.36 2.01 12.74
N PHE A 284 24.50 2.14 11.73
CA PHE A 284 24.13 3.41 11.13
C PHE A 284 22.62 3.58 11.03
N LEU A 285 22.19 4.83 11.17
CA LEU A 285 20.87 5.24 10.72
C LEU A 285 21.07 6.02 9.41
N THR A 286 20.33 5.63 8.37
CA THR A 286 20.35 6.29 7.07
C THR A 286 19.25 7.32 6.97
N ILE A 287 19.57 8.50 6.45
CA ILE A 287 18.62 9.52 6.01
C ILE A 287 18.59 9.43 4.49
N ASN A 288 17.49 8.93 3.96
CA ASN A 288 17.32 8.67 2.54
C ASN A 288 16.49 9.79 1.92
N SER A 289 17.11 10.65 1.13
CA SER A 289 16.40 11.68 0.34
C SER A 289 16.28 11.20 -1.09
N ASN A 290 15.04 10.86 -1.51
CA ASN A 290 14.78 10.12 -2.73
C ASN A 290 13.73 10.82 -3.60
N SER A 291 14.02 10.96 -4.89
CA SER A 291 13.00 11.17 -5.92
C SER A 291 12.65 9.83 -6.60
N LYS A 292 11.79 9.83 -7.59
CA LYS A 292 11.46 8.58 -8.33
C LYS A 292 12.66 8.04 -9.15
N THR A 293 13.65 8.86 -9.41
CA THR A 293 14.79 8.52 -10.30
C THR A 293 16.15 8.76 -9.69
N THR A 294 16.24 9.41 -8.53
CA THR A 294 17.52 9.86 -7.96
C THR A 294 17.50 9.75 -6.45
N SER A 295 18.59 9.27 -5.86
CA SER A 295 18.78 9.13 -4.42
C SER A 295 19.95 9.94 -3.90
N GLU A 296 19.87 10.32 -2.62
CA GLU A 296 20.96 10.85 -1.80
C GLU A 296 20.82 10.27 -0.40
N VAL A 297 21.88 9.68 0.12
CA VAL A 297 21.85 9.02 1.45
C VAL A 297 22.91 9.62 2.35
N TRP A 298 22.48 9.96 3.57
CA TRP A 298 23.34 10.44 4.65
C TRP A 298 23.36 9.42 5.78
N LEU A 299 24.53 9.21 6.39
CA LEU A 299 24.73 8.28 7.50
C LEU A 299 24.84 9.02 8.82
N VAL A 300 24.05 8.61 9.80
CA VAL A 300 24.20 8.95 11.21
C VAL A 300 24.88 7.76 11.89
N ASP A 301 26.04 7.98 12.50
CA ASP A 301 26.74 6.97 13.30
C ASP A 301 26.01 6.78 14.64
N CYS A 302 25.34 5.63 14.84
CA CYS A 302 24.59 5.34 16.06
C CYS A 302 25.48 5.27 17.34
N ARG A 303 26.80 5.08 17.18
CA ARG A 303 27.76 5.20 18.31
C ARG A 303 28.05 6.67 18.69
N HIS A 304 27.79 7.60 17.77
CA HIS A 304 28.02 9.03 17.92
C HIS A 304 26.84 9.84 17.37
N PRO A 305 25.63 9.66 17.89
CA PRO A 305 24.39 10.15 17.26
C PRO A 305 24.26 11.67 17.22
N PHE A 306 25.08 12.40 17.98
CA PHE A 306 25.11 13.87 17.98
C PHE A 306 26.09 14.46 16.95
N LYS A 307 26.84 13.64 16.21
CA LYS A 307 27.66 14.12 15.10
C LYS A 307 26.77 14.40 13.88
N LEU A 308 27.19 15.36 13.07
CA LEU A 308 26.50 15.67 11.81
C LEU A 308 26.48 14.43 10.91
N PRO A 309 25.36 14.18 10.20
CA PRO A 309 25.28 13.10 9.22
C PRO A 309 26.34 13.24 8.14
N ALA A 310 26.93 12.12 7.72
CA ALA A 310 27.93 12.05 6.66
C ALA A 310 27.28 11.65 5.34
N LEU A 311 27.55 12.40 4.26
CA LEU A 311 27.06 12.09 2.92
C LEU A 311 27.81 10.87 2.35
N VAL A 312 27.08 9.88 1.81
CA VAL A 312 27.66 8.72 1.13
C VAL A 312 28.01 9.05 -0.31
N GLN A 313 27.03 9.49 -1.08
CA GLN A 313 27.20 9.88 -2.48
C GLN A 313 26.25 11.04 -2.81
N ALA A 314 26.78 12.07 -3.42
CA ALA A 314 25.97 13.21 -3.88
C ALA A 314 25.03 12.80 -5.02
N ARG A 315 23.93 13.54 -5.16
CA ARG A 315 22.92 13.31 -6.20
C ARG A 315 23.52 13.20 -7.59
N THR A 316 23.28 12.08 -8.19
CA THR A 316 23.61 11.84 -9.61
C THR A 316 22.31 11.47 -10.32
N LYS A 317 21.97 12.23 -11.36
CA LYS A 317 20.71 12.03 -12.09
C LYS A 317 20.56 10.59 -12.59
N GLY A 318 19.46 9.94 -12.22
CA GLY A 318 19.18 8.56 -12.61
C GLY A 318 19.84 7.50 -11.72
N LEU A 319 20.61 7.91 -10.72
CA LEU A 319 21.21 7.01 -9.73
C LEU A 319 20.28 6.83 -8.53
N ILE A 320 19.80 5.62 -8.34
CA ILE A 320 19.08 5.19 -7.13
C ILE A 320 20.01 4.28 -6.34
N TYR A 321 20.10 4.49 -5.03
CA TYR A 321 20.84 3.61 -4.15
C TYR A 321 20.32 3.61 -2.72
N HIS A 322 20.51 2.49 -2.03
CA HIS A 322 20.17 2.22 -0.63
C HIS A 322 21.36 1.58 0.06
N ILE A 323 21.47 1.81 1.36
CA ILE A 323 22.64 1.42 2.15
C ILE A 323 22.24 0.45 3.25
N GLU A 324 22.98 -0.65 3.35
CA GLU A 324 23.13 -1.51 4.51
C GLU A 324 24.59 -1.55 4.96
N HIS A 325 24.84 -2.04 6.17
CA HIS A 325 26.18 -2.09 6.74
C HIS A 325 26.50 -3.50 7.27
N ARG A 326 27.76 -3.91 7.08
CA ARG A 326 28.31 -5.14 7.63
C ARG A 326 29.86 -5.03 7.70
N ASN A 327 30.45 -5.29 8.88
CA ASN A 327 31.91 -5.41 9.07
C ASN A 327 32.73 -4.27 8.42
N ASP A 328 32.45 -3.02 8.76
CA ASP A 328 33.13 -1.81 8.24
C ASP A 328 32.99 -1.61 6.71
N GLU A 329 32.13 -2.37 6.04
CA GLU A 329 31.74 -2.18 4.64
C GLU A 329 30.30 -1.73 4.54
N LEU A 330 30.03 -0.80 3.65
CA LEU A 330 28.67 -0.46 3.19
C LEU A 330 28.29 -1.41 2.05
N TYR A 331 27.11 -2.00 2.15
CA TYR A 331 26.47 -2.74 1.08
C TYR A 331 25.46 -1.84 0.40
N ILE A 332 25.60 -1.67 -0.89
CA ILE A 332 24.92 -0.64 -1.65
C ILE A 332 24.06 -1.29 -2.72
N LEU A 333 22.76 -1.29 -2.51
CA LEU A 333 21.80 -1.70 -3.52
C LEU A 333 21.57 -0.52 -4.47
N THR A 334 21.94 -0.65 -5.75
CA THR A 334 21.98 0.50 -6.66
C THR A 334 21.62 0.16 -8.10
N THR A 335 21.23 1.19 -8.85
CA THR A 335 21.03 1.15 -10.30
C THR A 335 22.28 1.62 -11.09
N TYR A 336 23.43 1.75 -10.44
CA TYR A 336 24.67 2.21 -11.04
C TYR A 336 25.21 1.22 -12.10
N GLY A 337 25.57 1.73 -13.27
CA GLY A 337 26.15 0.96 -14.36
C GLY A 337 25.13 0.09 -15.12
N GLU A 338 25.62 -0.58 -16.19
CA GLU A 338 24.82 -1.51 -17.00
C GLU A 338 24.85 -2.94 -16.43
N PRO A 339 23.78 -3.76 -16.57
CA PRO A 339 22.44 -3.40 -17.07
C PRO A 339 21.72 -2.46 -16.13
N ALA A 340 20.66 -1.79 -16.60
CA ALA A 340 19.90 -0.78 -15.85
C ALA A 340 19.01 -1.36 -14.74
N GLU A 341 19.30 -2.56 -14.26
CA GLU A 341 18.60 -3.22 -13.12
C GLU A 341 19.41 -3.05 -11.83
N TYR A 342 18.81 -3.44 -10.70
CA TYR A 342 19.49 -3.34 -9.41
C TYR A 342 20.71 -4.24 -9.31
N LYS A 343 21.73 -3.74 -8.62
CA LYS A 343 22.96 -4.45 -8.28
C LYS A 343 23.26 -4.27 -6.79
N LEU A 344 23.79 -5.28 -6.17
CA LEU A 344 24.42 -5.17 -4.87
C LEU A 344 25.90 -4.88 -5.07
N MET A 345 26.34 -3.76 -4.55
CA MET A 345 27.73 -3.34 -4.54
C MET A 345 28.23 -3.18 -3.11
N LYS A 346 29.51 -3.02 -2.89
CA LYS A 346 30.09 -2.73 -1.57
C LYS A 346 31.20 -1.69 -1.68
N ALA A 347 31.41 -0.95 -0.58
CA ALA A 347 32.51 -0.01 -0.42
C ALA A 347 32.92 0.11 1.06
N PRO A 348 34.18 0.47 1.38
CA PRO A 348 34.56 0.76 2.76
C PRO A 348 33.81 1.95 3.32
N VAL A 349 33.43 1.91 4.61
CA VAL A 349 32.76 3.05 5.29
C VAL A 349 33.60 4.33 5.19
N THR A 350 34.93 4.21 5.24
CA THR A 350 35.86 5.36 5.20
C THR A 350 36.01 6.01 3.83
N SER A 351 35.58 5.32 2.76
CA SER A 351 35.66 5.78 1.35
C SER A 351 34.40 5.31 0.60
N SER A 352 33.26 5.86 0.99
CA SER A 352 31.93 5.37 0.57
C SER A 352 31.47 5.89 -0.79
N GLY A 353 32.20 6.79 -1.42
CA GLY A 353 31.85 7.38 -2.72
C GLY A 353 31.78 6.35 -3.85
N MET A 354 31.03 6.69 -4.90
CA MET A 354 30.68 5.82 -6.03
C MET A 354 31.92 5.28 -6.77
N GLU A 355 33.03 5.99 -6.75
CA GLU A 355 34.31 5.59 -7.34
C GLU A 355 34.92 4.35 -6.66
N ASN A 356 34.50 4.02 -5.45
CA ASN A 356 34.97 2.87 -4.66
C ASN A 356 33.99 1.69 -4.65
N TRP A 357 32.85 1.79 -5.37
CA TRP A 357 31.84 0.75 -5.37
C TRP A 357 32.28 -0.47 -6.16
N GLN A 358 32.34 -1.62 -5.50
CA GLN A 358 32.71 -2.90 -6.07
C GLN A 358 31.48 -3.80 -6.20
N LEU A 359 31.33 -4.45 -7.34
CA LEU A 359 30.20 -5.35 -7.61
C LEU A 359 30.28 -6.59 -6.72
N VAL A 360 29.18 -6.89 -6.02
CA VAL A 360 28.94 -8.13 -5.28
C VAL A 360 28.02 -9.04 -6.10
N TYR A 361 26.89 -8.51 -6.55
CA TYR A 361 25.91 -9.27 -7.33
C TYR A 361 25.12 -8.36 -8.26
N ALA A 362 24.86 -8.82 -9.49
CA ALA A 362 23.98 -8.14 -10.44
C ALA A 362 22.74 -8.99 -10.71
N LEU A 363 21.56 -8.35 -10.69
CA LEU A 363 20.34 -9.00 -11.10
C LEU A 363 20.32 -9.24 -12.61
N GLU A 364 19.72 -10.36 -13.00
CA GLU A 364 19.44 -10.64 -14.40
C GLU A 364 18.40 -9.66 -14.95
N GLU A 365 18.48 -9.38 -16.25
CA GLU A 365 17.48 -8.57 -16.94
C GLU A 365 16.06 -9.14 -16.76
N LYS A 366 15.07 -8.26 -16.73
CA LYS A 366 13.66 -8.61 -16.55
C LYS A 366 13.36 -9.29 -15.21
N THR A 367 14.23 -9.13 -14.24
CA THR A 367 14.04 -9.62 -12.88
C THR A 367 13.61 -8.47 -11.96
N LYS A 368 12.49 -8.63 -11.31
CA LYS A 368 12.02 -7.71 -10.27
C LYS A 368 12.65 -8.06 -8.94
N LEU A 369 13.34 -7.10 -8.34
CA LEU A 369 13.68 -7.16 -6.91
C LEU A 369 12.46 -6.72 -6.09
N VAL A 370 11.92 -7.64 -5.30
CA VAL A 370 10.80 -7.36 -4.40
C VAL A 370 11.31 -6.77 -3.10
N ASP A 371 12.35 -7.38 -2.51
CA ASP A 371 13.04 -6.90 -1.31
C ASP A 371 14.43 -7.53 -1.16
N LEU A 372 15.22 -6.95 -0.25
CA LEU A 372 16.53 -7.46 0.13
C LEU A 372 16.63 -7.41 1.66
N GLU A 373 17.12 -8.48 2.27
CA GLU A 373 17.37 -8.54 3.71
C GLU A 373 18.81 -9.01 4.02
N MET A 374 19.51 -8.20 4.83
CA MET A 374 20.88 -8.46 5.25
C MET A 374 20.92 -9.18 6.58
N PHE A 375 21.81 -10.18 6.70
CA PHE A 375 22.15 -10.89 7.92
C PHE A 375 23.67 -10.88 8.13
N SER A 376 24.15 -11.37 9.27
CA SER A 376 25.59 -11.38 9.60
C SER A 376 26.45 -12.01 8.50
N ASP A 377 26.02 -13.13 7.95
CA ASP A 377 26.80 -13.94 7.02
C ASP A 377 26.14 -14.14 5.67
N HIS A 378 24.92 -13.66 5.51
CA HIS A 378 24.11 -13.86 4.31
C HIS A 378 23.32 -12.62 3.93
N CYS A 379 22.99 -12.52 2.63
CA CYS A 379 21.98 -11.62 2.12
C CYS A 379 20.93 -12.43 1.36
N ILE A 380 19.64 -12.20 1.64
CA ILE A 380 18.54 -12.76 0.87
C ILE A 380 17.97 -11.69 -0.04
N MET A 381 17.81 -12.02 -1.30
CA MET A 381 17.04 -11.24 -2.27
C MET A 381 15.74 -11.97 -2.59
N PHE A 382 14.62 -11.31 -2.42
CA PHE A 382 13.29 -11.77 -2.80
C PHE A 382 12.99 -11.30 -4.22
N LEU A 383 12.85 -12.24 -5.14
CA LEU A 383 12.88 -11.96 -6.57
C LEU A 383 11.65 -12.52 -7.28
N LYS A 384 11.29 -11.83 -8.40
CA LYS A 384 10.19 -12.24 -9.27
C LYS A 384 10.63 -12.12 -10.72
N ASN A 385 10.41 -13.17 -11.50
CA ASN A 385 10.65 -13.18 -12.94
C ASN A 385 9.51 -13.90 -13.66
N ALA A 386 8.90 -13.24 -14.64
CA ALA A 386 7.79 -13.78 -15.44
C ALA A 386 6.66 -14.40 -14.58
N GLY A 387 6.34 -13.79 -13.45
CA GLY A 387 5.31 -14.24 -12.52
C GLY A 387 5.72 -15.39 -11.58
N HIS A 388 6.97 -15.85 -11.62
CA HIS A 388 7.51 -16.85 -10.69
C HIS A 388 8.35 -16.19 -9.60
N LEU A 389 8.12 -16.60 -8.36
CA LEU A 389 8.89 -16.15 -7.20
C LEU A 389 10.09 -17.06 -6.96
N TYR A 390 11.20 -16.49 -6.53
CA TYR A 390 12.39 -17.22 -6.09
C TYR A 390 13.24 -16.39 -5.12
N LEU A 391 14.16 -17.03 -4.43
CA LEU A 391 15.11 -16.39 -3.54
C LEU A 391 16.51 -16.56 -4.12
N ASN A 392 17.33 -15.51 -4.03
CA ASN A 392 18.77 -15.64 -4.14
C ASN A 392 19.39 -15.39 -2.78
N VAL A 393 20.09 -16.39 -2.27
CA VAL A 393 20.82 -16.33 -1.02
C VAL A 393 22.31 -16.18 -1.33
N ILE A 394 22.86 -15.04 -0.96
CA ILE A 394 24.28 -14.72 -1.12
C ILE A 394 24.96 -15.01 0.21
N SER A 395 25.93 -15.91 0.21
CA SER A 395 26.77 -16.18 1.39
C SER A 395 28.04 -15.34 1.33
N PHE A 396 28.26 -14.51 2.35
CA PHE A 396 29.47 -13.68 2.47
C PHE A 396 30.67 -14.48 3.02
N VAL A 397 30.44 -15.70 3.53
CA VAL A 397 31.50 -16.57 4.03
C VAL A 397 32.10 -17.41 2.92
N SER A 398 31.26 -17.96 2.04
CA SER A 398 31.70 -18.84 0.93
C SER A 398 31.77 -18.13 -0.42
N ASP A 399 31.40 -16.85 -0.47
CA ASP A 399 31.32 -16.04 -1.69
C ASP A 399 30.51 -16.73 -2.80
N SER A 400 29.39 -17.33 -2.41
CA SER A 400 28.53 -18.14 -3.28
C SER A 400 27.10 -17.62 -3.30
N VAL A 401 26.41 -17.86 -4.42
CA VAL A 401 25.00 -17.52 -4.59
C VAL A 401 24.20 -18.78 -4.84
N GLN A 402 23.14 -18.97 -4.05
CA GLN A 402 22.19 -20.07 -4.22
C GLN A 402 20.84 -19.53 -4.62
N SER A 403 20.29 -20.04 -5.73
CA SER A 403 18.94 -19.71 -6.17
C SER A 403 17.95 -20.80 -5.76
N ILE A 404 16.86 -20.39 -5.10
CA ILE A 404 15.84 -21.28 -4.55
C ILE A 404 14.51 -20.99 -5.20
N LYS A 405 14.00 -21.97 -5.95
CA LYS A 405 12.67 -21.89 -6.58
C LYS A 405 11.59 -22.07 -5.52
N LEU A 406 10.57 -21.23 -5.60
CA LEU A 406 9.41 -21.28 -4.72
C LEU A 406 8.22 -21.98 -5.41
N PRO A 407 7.20 -22.39 -4.64
CA PRO A 407 6.03 -23.05 -5.19
C PRO A 407 5.37 -22.25 -6.34
N THR A 408 4.99 -22.94 -7.41
CA THR A 408 4.45 -22.30 -8.63
C THR A 408 3.08 -21.63 -8.46
N TRP A 409 2.35 -21.98 -7.40
CA TRP A 409 1.09 -21.34 -7.03
C TRP A 409 1.28 -19.95 -6.39
N ALA A 410 2.46 -19.69 -5.80
CA ALA A 410 2.76 -18.44 -5.12
C ALA A 410 2.91 -17.28 -6.12
N CYS A 411 2.32 -16.15 -5.80
CA CYS A 411 2.34 -14.94 -6.62
C CYS A 411 2.91 -13.73 -5.90
N GLU A 412 2.85 -13.73 -4.55
CA GLU A 412 3.33 -12.61 -3.72
C GLU A 412 4.07 -13.11 -2.48
N PHE A 413 5.03 -12.30 -2.05
CA PHE A 413 5.68 -12.41 -0.76
C PHE A 413 4.96 -11.58 0.29
N GLU A 414 4.80 -12.13 1.50
CA GLU A 414 4.51 -11.39 2.71
C GLU A 414 5.70 -11.56 3.66
N LEU A 415 6.50 -10.49 3.76
CA LEU A 415 7.76 -10.53 4.49
C LEU A 415 7.53 -10.31 5.97
N GLU A 416 8.18 -11.12 6.81
CA GLU A 416 8.18 -10.97 8.25
C GLU A 416 9.30 -10.03 8.70
N SER A 417 9.18 -9.49 9.91
CA SER A 417 10.22 -8.64 10.49
C SER A 417 11.27 -9.50 11.19
N HIS A 418 12.54 -9.32 10.84
CA HIS A 418 13.69 -9.92 11.51
C HIS A 418 14.53 -8.82 12.13
N PRO A 419 14.22 -8.34 13.35
CA PRO A 419 15.00 -7.27 13.98
C PRO A 419 16.43 -7.69 14.30
N GLU A 420 16.69 -8.99 14.47
CA GLU A 420 18.02 -9.51 14.77
C GLU A 420 18.82 -9.82 13.51
N HIS A 421 20.01 -9.28 13.45
CA HIS A 421 20.97 -9.45 12.37
C HIS A 421 21.66 -10.83 12.39
N THR A 422 21.72 -11.51 13.56
CA THR A 422 22.45 -12.76 13.76
C THR A 422 21.58 -14.02 13.68
N THR A 423 20.30 -13.89 13.27
CA THR A 423 19.41 -15.04 13.14
C THR A 423 19.92 -16.04 12.09
N SER A 424 19.73 -17.33 12.36
CA SER A 424 20.06 -18.43 11.44
C SER A 424 18.92 -18.82 10.50
N THR A 425 17.77 -18.15 10.62
CA THR A 425 16.55 -18.49 9.87
C THR A 425 15.83 -17.23 9.41
N CYS A 426 15.43 -17.21 8.14
CA CYS A 426 14.60 -16.17 7.58
C CYS A 426 13.17 -16.69 7.39
N TYR A 427 12.19 -15.97 7.95
CA TYR A 427 10.77 -16.30 7.84
C TYR A 427 10.07 -15.37 6.86
N PHE A 428 9.17 -15.91 6.07
CA PHE A 428 8.31 -15.15 5.16
C PHE A 428 7.06 -15.95 4.85
N GLN A 429 6.06 -15.28 4.26
CA GLN A 429 4.85 -15.96 3.83
C GLN A 429 4.72 -15.82 2.31
N LEU A 430 4.11 -16.84 1.70
CA LEU A 430 3.75 -16.86 0.29
C LEU A 430 2.23 -16.88 0.16
N THR A 431 1.72 -16.14 -0.80
CA THR A 431 0.28 -16.02 -1.04
C THR A 431 -0.03 -15.89 -2.53
N SER A 432 -1.29 -16.11 -2.90
CA SER A 432 -1.84 -15.78 -4.22
C SER A 432 -3.27 -15.28 -4.07
N PRO A 433 -3.94 -14.75 -5.10
CA PRO A 433 -5.32 -14.27 -4.98
C PRO A 433 -6.31 -15.29 -4.40
N VAL A 434 -6.01 -16.58 -4.53
CA VAL A 434 -6.88 -17.71 -4.17
C VAL A 434 -6.27 -18.68 -3.14
N HIS A 435 -5.03 -18.43 -2.74
CA HIS A 435 -4.38 -19.21 -1.68
C HIS A 435 -4.04 -18.30 -0.51
N PRO A 436 -4.60 -18.54 0.69
CA PRO A 436 -4.26 -17.82 1.90
C PRO A 436 -2.75 -17.84 2.17
N PRO A 437 -2.22 -16.90 2.94
CA PRO A 437 -0.79 -16.85 3.28
C PRO A 437 -0.33 -18.15 3.96
N LYS A 438 0.73 -18.76 3.43
CA LYS A 438 1.42 -19.89 4.02
C LYS A 438 2.80 -19.46 4.46
N ARG A 439 3.21 -19.88 5.66
CA ARG A 439 4.48 -19.50 6.27
C ARG A 439 5.60 -20.46 5.87
N PHE A 440 6.74 -19.89 5.51
CA PHE A 440 7.97 -20.59 5.14
C PHE A 440 9.12 -20.11 6.01
N ALA A 441 10.06 -21.01 6.28
CA ALA A 441 11.31 -20.75 6.96
C ALA A 441 12.47 -21.20 6.07
N TYR A 442 13.43 -20.32 5.82
CA TYR A 442 14.69 -20.67 5.18
C TYR A 442 15.80 -20.75 6.24
N SER A 443 16.38 -21.94 6.41
CA SER A 443 17.49 -22.17 7.32
C SER A 443 18.83 -21.96 6.61
N PHE A 444 19.61 -20.97 7.06
CA PHE A 444 20.96 -20.72 6.51
C PHE A 444 21.93 -21.86 6.82
N LYS A 445 21.74 -22.53 7.96
CA LYS A 445 22.63 -23.66 8.40
C LYS A 445 22.38 -24.89 7.56
N GLU A 446 21.13 -25.23 7.30
CA GLU A 446 20.74 -26.44 6.60
C GLU A 446 20.60 -26.22 5.10
N ASN A 447 20.59 -24.98 4.69
CA ASN A 447 20.47 -24.55 3.31
C ASN A 447 19.18 -25.07 2.64
N ASN A 448 18.09 -25.12 3.40
CA ASN A 448 16.82 -25.64 2.95
C ASN A 448 15.64 -24.72 3.28
N LEU A 449 14.56 -24.88 2.50
CA LEU A 449 13.30 -24.21 2.68
C LEU A 449 12.29 -25.18 3.29
N ILE A 450 11.66 -24.78 4.38
CA ILE A 450 10.69 -25.58 5.13
C ILE A 450 9.35 -24.84 5.13
N GLU A 451 8.29 -25.49 4.65
CA GLU A 451 6.91 -25.02 4.85
C GLU A 451 6.51 -25.33 6.29
N GLN A 452 6.09 -24.32 7.02
CA GLN A 452 5.62 -24.49 8.40
C GLN A 452 4.16 -24.95 8.38
N ALA A 453 3.85 -25.96 9.21
CA ALA A 453 2.49 -26.47 9.36
C ALA A 453 1.61 -25.34 9.96
N VAL A 454 0.61 -24.94 9.21
CA VAL A 454 -0.48 -24.08 9.66
C VAL A 454 -1.75 -24.91 9.61
N GLN A 455 -2.75 -24.61 10.45
CA GLN A 455 -4.07 -25.26 10.36
C GLN A 455 -4.57 -25.22 8.93
N GLU A 456 -4.96 -26.40 8.40
CA GLU A 456 -5.45 -26.51 7.03
C GLU A 456 -6.72 -25.67 6.86
N VAL A 457 -6.59 -24.57 6.14
CA VAL A 457 -7.74 -23.81 5.65
C VAL A 457 -8.29 -24.54 4.42
N PRO A 458 -9.60 -24.72 4.29
CA PRO A 458 -10.17 -25.35 3.10
C PRO A 458 -9.74 -24.60 1.84
N ILE A 459 -8.90 -25.20 1.03
CA ILE A 459 -8.42 -24.63 -0.24
C ILE A 459 -9.36 -25.12 -1.33
N ILE A 460 -9.69 -24.24 -2.29
CA ILE A 460 -10.37 -24.68 -3.52
C ILE A 460 -9.43 -25.63 -4.26
N THR A 461 -9.78 -26.90 -4.29
CA THR A 461 -8.97 -27.97 -4.89
C THR A 461 -8.86 -27.85 -6.42
N ASN A 462 -9.67 -27.00 -7.06
CA ASN A 462 -9.83 -26.93 -8.52
C ASN A 462 -9.49 -25.56 -9.13
N CYS A 463 -8.59 -24.77 -8.52
CA CYS A 463 -8.14 -23.49 -9.11
C CYS A 463 -6.85 -23.69 -9.92
N HIS A 464 -6.86 -23.21 -11.16
CA HIS A 464 -5.70 -23.19 -12.05
C HIS A 464 -5.13 -21.78 -12.16
N THR A 465 -3.80 -21.72 -12.10
CA THR A 465 -3.03 -20.53 -12.48
C THR A 465 -2.39 -20.73 -13.84
N THR A 466 -2.80 -19.94 -14.82
CA THR A 466 -2.26 -19.98 -16.19
C THR A 466 -1.46 -18.69 -16.44
N ARG A 467 -0.23 -18.82 -16.94
CA ARG A 467 0.61 -17.69 -17.33
C ARG A 467 0.70 -17.60 -18.83
N LEU A 468 0.39 -16.42 -19.38
CA LEU A 468 0.31 -16.15 -20.81
C LEU A 468 1.21 -14.97 -21.17
N LEU A 469 1.53 -14.84 -22.46
CA LEU A 469 2.27 -13.70 -23.02
C LEU A 469 1.45 -13.11 -24.17
N ALA A 470 0.97 -11.88 -24.01
CA ALA A 470 0.29 -11.15 -25.07
C ALA A 470 1.31 -10.35 -25.90
N LYS A 471 1.13 -10.37 -27.22
CA LYS A 471 1.96 -9.62 -28.14
C LYS A 471 1.40 -8.21 -28.32
N SER A 472 2.09 -7.21 -27.79
CA SER A 472 1.72 -5.80 -27.89
C SER A 472 1.91 -5.25 -29.31
N LYS A 473 1.46 -4.03 -29.55
CA LYS A 473 1.54 -3.34 -30.84
C LYS A 473 2.97 -3.23 -31.39
N ASP A 474 3.96 -3.12 -30.51
CA ASP A 474 5.39 -3.03 -30.82
C ASP A 474 6.12 -4.35 -30.66
N GLU A 475 5.39 -5.49 -30.76
CA GLU A 475 5.92 -6.86 -30.67
C GLU A 475 6.38 -7.27 -29.24
N THR A 476 6.34 -6.38 -28.25
CA THR A 476 6.71 -6.68 -26.88
C THR A 476 5.78 -7.74 -26.30
N LEU A 477 6.34 -8.75 -25.62
CA LEU A 477 5.60 -9.80 -24.94
C LEU A 477 5.20 -9.32 -23.53
N VAL A 478 3.90 -9.21 -23.29
CA VAL A 478 3.31 -8.70 -22.05
C VAL A 478 2.79 -9.86 -21.21
N PRO A 479 3.28 -10.06 -19.98
CA PRO A 479 2.81 -11.15 -19.12
C PRO A 479 1.37 -10.94 -18.66
N ILE A 480 0.63 -12.05 -18.59
CA ILE A 480 -0.71 -12.14 -18.00
C ILE A 480 -0.74 -13.32 -17.04
N THR A 481 -1.24 -13.12 -15.83
CA THR A 481 -1.53 -14.21 -14.88
C THR A 481 -3.04 -14.40 -14.81
N VAL A 482 -3.53 -15.60 -15.11
CA VAL A 482 -4.97 -15.92 -15.17
C VAL A 482 -5.30 -16.99 -14.14
N PHE A 483 -6.33 -16.75 -13.34
CA PHE A 483 -6.89 -17.70 -12.38
C PHE A 483 -8.29 -18.13 -12.85
N HIS A 484 -8.56 -19.42 -12.86
CA HIS A 484 -9.86 -19.96 -13.28
C HIS A 484 -10.11 -21.36 -12.71
N ASN A 485 -11.37 -21.78 -12.67
CA ASN A 485 -11.75 -23.12 -12.27
C ASN A 485 -11.66 -24.09 -13.46
N MET A 486 -10.95 -25.20 -13.28
CA MET A 486 -10.72 -26.21 -14.34
C MET A 486 -12.00 -26.90 -14.86
N ASN A 487 -12.99 -27.03 -14.00
CA ASN A 487 -14.22 -27.80 -14.34
C ASN A 487 -15.17 -27.05 -15.27
N SER A 488 -14.80 -25.87 -15.79
CA SER A 488 -15.62 -25.05 -16.66
C SER A 488 -15.48 -25.49 -18.12
N LYS A 489 -16.50 -26.18 -18.67
CA LYS A 489 -16.55 -26.61 -20.09
C LYS A 489 -16.79 -25.45 -21.07
N GLU A 490 -17.24 -24.27 -20.59
CA GLU A 490 -17.64 -23.15 -21.44
C GLU A 490 -16.97 -21.82 -20.97
N LEU A 491 -15.65 -21.75 -21.02
CA LEU A 491 -14.91 -20.56 -20.60
C LEU A 491 -15.35 -19.29 -21.33
N HIS A 492 -15.64 -19.37 -22.64
CA HIS A 492 -16.00 -18.20 -23.46
C HIS A 492 -17.30 -17.48 -23.03
N ARG A 493 -18.12 -18.10 -22.17
CA ARG A 493 -19.32 -17.49 -21.57
C ARG A 493 -19.13 -17.08 -20.13
N LYS A 494 -17.94 -17.27 -19.57
CA LYS A 494 -17.67 -16.93 -18.17
C LYS A 494 -17.34 -15.45 -18.01
N PRO A 495 -17.75 -14.83 -16.90
CA PRO A 495 -17.36 -13.48 -16.59
C PRO A 495 -15.85 -13.39 -16.35
N LEU A 496 -15.21 -12.41 -16.96
CA LEU A 496 -13.79 -12.11 -16.85
C LEU A 496 -13.59 -10.77 -16.18
N LEU A 497 -12.81 -10.75 -15.09
CA LEU A 497 -12.37 -9.55 -14.44
C LEU A 497 -10.87 -9.33 -14.69
N VAL A 498 -10.55 -8.28 -15.43
CA VAL A 498 -9.18 -7.87 -15.76
C VAL A 498 -8.70 -6.83 -14.77
N HIS A 499 -7.56 -7.08 -14.13
CA HIS A 499 -6.88 -6.15 -13.25
C HIS A 499 -5.72 -5.46 -13.99
N VAL A 500 -5.61 -4.13 -13.84
CA VAL A 500 -4.54 -3.32 -14.44
C VAL A 500 -4.12 -2.18 -13.53
N TYR A 501 -2.82 -1.80 -13.57
CA TYR A 501 -2.28 -0.62 -12.90
C TYR A 501 -1.33 0.17 -13.83
N GLY A 502 -0.14 -0.33 -14.11
CA GLY A 502 0.80 0.18 -15.13
C GLY A 502 1.38 1.55 -14.85
N ALA A 503 1.81 1.82 -13.61
CA ALA A 503 2.47 3.06 -13.21
C ALA A 503 3.46 2.83 -12.06
N TYR A 504 4.43 3.74 -11.90
CA TYR A 504 5.38 3.80 -10.77
C TYR A 504 6.25 2.57 -10.55
N GLY A 505 6.36 1.67 -11.51
CA GLY A 505 7.08 0.41 -11.32
C GLY A 505 6.45 -0.51 -10.26
N ILE A 506 5.15 -0.35 -10.00
CA ILE A 506 4.41 -1.12 -9.00
C ILE A 506 3.76 -2.32 -9.66
N ASP A 507 3.94 -3.49 -9.04
CA ASP A 507 3.29 -4.73 -9.44
C ASP A 507 1.81 -4.70 -9.11
N LEU A 508 1.02 -5.45 -9.87
CA LEU A 508 -0.34 -5.75 -9.49
C LEU A 508 -0.34 -6.59 -8.21
N ASN A 509 -1.15 -6.19 -7.22
CA ASN A 509 -1.27 -6.92 -5.97
C ASN A 509 -2.02 -8.24 -6.20
N MET A 510 -1.29 -9.35 -6.10
CA MET A 510 -1.81 -10.71 -6.17
C MET A 510 -1.80 -11.42 -4.81
N SER A 511 -1.86 -10.69 -3.70
CA SER A 511 -2.11 -11.28 -2.38
C SER A 511 -3.52 -11.84 -2.27
N PHE A 512 -3.70 -12.78 -1.35
CA PHE A 512 -4.99 -13.38 -1.05
C PHE A 512 -6.04 -12.33 -0.66
N LYS A 513 -7.25 -12.56 -1.16
CA LYS A 513 -8.45 -11.82 -0.77
C LYS A 513 -9.67 -12.71 -0.93
N GLU A 514 -10.58 -12.66 0.03
CA GLU A 514 -11.78 -13.49 0.07
C GLU A 514 -12.68 -13.27 -1.13
N GLU A 515 -12.78 -12.03 -1.63
CA GLU A 515 -13.58 -11.73 -2.82
C GLU A 515 -13.02 -12.39 -4.09
N LYS A 516 -11.71 -12.57 -4.18
CA LYS A 516 -11.10 -13.26 -5.34
C LYS A 516 -11.41 -14.75 -5.29
N LEU A 517 -11.31 -15.34 -4.10
CA LEU A 517 -11.69 -16.73 -3.87
C LEU A 517 -13.16 -16.95 -4.22
N MET A 518 -14.06 -16.12 -3.67
CA MET A 518 -15.49 -16.18 -3.95
C MET A 518 -15.80 -16.08 -5.45
N LEU A 519 -15.13 -15.18 -6.17
CA LEU A 519 -15.34 -15.02 -7.61
C LEU A 519 -14.95 -16.28 -8.39
N ILE A 520 -13.82 -16.90 -8.06
CA ILE A 520 -13.38 -18.16 -8.70
C ILE A 520 -14.37 -19.28 -8.41
N GLU A 521 -14.89 -19.40 -7.16
CA GLU A 521 -15.92 -20.38 -6.83
C GLU A 521 -17.21 -20.18 -7.62
N GLU A 522 -17.58 -18.93 -7.88
CA GLU A 522 -18.74 -18.57 -8.71
C GLU A 522 -18.48 -18.72 -10.21
N GLY A 523 -17.29 -19.19 -10.59
CA GLY A 523 -16.91 -19.48 -11.98
C GLY A 523 -16.46 -18.25 -12.78
N TRP A 524 -16.03 -17.18 -12.10
CA TRP A 524 -15.34 -16.05 -12.72
C TRP A 524 -13.92 -16.42 -13.12
N ILE A 525 -13.41 -15.70 -14.10
CA ILE A 525 -12.01 -15.73 -14.50
C ILE A 525 -11.37 -14.41 -14.05
N LEU A 526 -10.24 -14.50 -13.34
CA LEU A 526 -9.46 -13.33 -12.93
C LEU A 526 -8.20 -13.25 -13.78
N ALA A 527 -7.96 -12.12 -14.43
CA ALA A 527 -6.75 -11.88 -15.21
C ALA A 527 -6.01 -10.66 -14.71
N TYR A 528 -4.72 -10.81 -14.43
CA TYR A 528 -3.81 -9.75 -14.05
C TYR A 528 -2.91 -9.41 -15.23
N CYS A 529 -3.11 -8.22 -15.84
CA CYS A 529 -2.38 -7.78 -17.00
C CYS A 529 -1.17 -6.92 -16.55
N HIS A 530 0.02 -7.49 -16.63
CA HIS A 530 1.27 -6.89 -16.14
C HIS A 530 1.87 -5.93 -17.19
N VAL A 531 1.13 -4.87 -17.49
CA VAL A 531 1.47 -3.91 -18.55
C VAL A 531 2.69 -3.05 -18.19
N ARG A 532 3.38 -2.52 -19.22
CA ARG A 532 4.49 -1.59 -19.03
C ARG A 532 4.08 -0.35 -18.24
N GLY A 533 5.02 0.19 -17.47
CA GLY A 533 4.80 1.20 -16.44
C GLY A 533 4.62 0.59 -15.05
N GLY A 534 4.21 -0.69 -14.95
CA GLY A 534 4.31 -1.52 -13.74
C GLY A 534 5.72 -2.03 -13.49
N GLY A 535 5.88 -2.91 -12.48
CA GLY A 535 7.19 -3.40 -12.03
C GLY A 535 7.50 -4.85 -12.33
N GLU A 536 6.60 -5.60 -12.97
CA GLU A 536 6.65 -7.07 -13.09
C GLU A 536 7.97 -7.61 -13.68
N LEU A 537 8.57 -6.92 -14.63
CA LEU A 537 9.83 -7.28 -15.26
C LEU A 537 10.96 -6.27 -14.95
N GLY A 538 10.99 -5.71 -13.74
CA GLY A 538 12.06 -4.86 -13.25
C GLY A 538 11.96 -3.39 -13.66
N LEU A 539 13.09 -2.67 -13.53
CA LEU A 539 13.16 -1.22 -13.73
C LEU A 539 12.97 -0.80 -15.20
N SER A 540 13.50 -1.61 -16.12
CA SER A 540 13.36 -1.39 -17.57
C SER A 540 11.88 -1.41 -17.99
N TRP A 541 11.07 -2.29 -17.40
CA TRP A 541 9.64 -2.41 -17.66
C TRP A 541 8.86 -1.17 -17.24
N HIS A 542 9.23 -0.57 -16.12
CA HIS A 542 8.68 0.70 -15.67
C HIS A 542 9.06 1.84 -16.61
N LYS A 543 10.37 2.01 -16.89
CA LYS A 543 10.87 3.08 -17.77
C LYS A 543 10.23 3.04 -19.16
N ASP A 544 9.95 1.84 -19.67
CA ASP A 544 9.32 1.67 -20.99
C ASP A 544 7.82 1.92 -21.01
N GLY A 545 7.19 2.22 -19.86
CA GLY A 545 5.77 2.57 -19.74
C GLY A 545 5.46 3.88 -19.01
N CYS A 546 6.47 4.68 -18.65
CA CYS A 546 6.27 5.98 -18.00
C CYS A 546 6.58 7.16 -18.94
N HIS A 547 6.27 8.38 -18.48
CA HIS A 547 6.56 9.63 -19.19
C HIS A 547 6.03 9.59 -20.64
N ARG A 548 6.89 9.73 -21.65
CA ARG A 548 6.53 9.71 -23.08
C ARG A 548 6.21 8.32 -23.65
N ASN A 549 6.23 7.30 -22.83
CA ASN A 549 5.93 5.91 -23.18
C ASN A 549 4.56 5.42 -22.64
N LYS A 550 3.78 6.26 -21.97
CA LYS A 550 2.54 5.87 -21.27
C LYS A 550 1.52 5.15 -22.16
N LEU A 551 1.42 5.51 -23.44
CA LEU A 551 0.56 4.83 -24.41
C LEU A 551 0.94 3.37 -24.66
N LYS A 552 2.18 2.95 -24.38
CA LYS A 552 2.58 1.54 -24.50
C LYS A 552 1.79 0.68 -23.51
N GLY A 553 1.59 1.15 -22.25
CA GLY A 553 0.75 0.46 -21.27
C GLY A 553 -0.70 0.27 -21.74
N LEU A 554 -1.27 1.25 -22.45
CA LEU A 554 -2.60 1.11 -23.06
C LEU A 554 -2.61 0.07 -24.19
N HIS A 555 -1.60 0.07 -25.06
CA HIS A 555 -1.48 -0.93 -26.12
C HIS A 555 -1.32 -2.34 -25.54
N ASP A 556 -0.56 -2.47 -24.45
CA ASP A 556 -0.35 -3.71 -23.73
C ASP A 556 -1.67 -4.24 -23.15
N LEU A 557 -2.44 -3.39 -22.45
CA LEU A 557 -3.74 -3.74 -21.89
C LEU A 557 -4.70 -4.24 -22.98
N LYS A 558 -4.77 -3.52 -24.08
CA LYS A 558 -5.58 -3.92 -25.25
C LYS A 558 -5.14 -5.29 -25.77
N ALA A 559 -3.85 -5.52 -25.97
CA ALA A 559 -3.31 -6.79 -26.46
C ALA A 559 -3.63 -7.94 -25.51
N CYS A 560 -3.54 -7.74 -24.20
CA CYS A 560 -3.91 -8.72 -23.18
C CYS A 560 -5.38 -9.13 -23.30
N ILE A 561 -6.31 -8.16 -23.35
CA ILE A 561 -7.75 -8.43 -23.43
C ILE A 561 -8.09 -9.15 -24.75
N VAL A 562 -7.52 -8.71 -25.87
CA VAL A 562 -7.72 -9.35 -27.18
C VAL A 562 -7.24 -10.79 -27.15
N LEU A 563 -6.05 -11.08 -26.60
CA LEU A 563 -5.54 -12.45 -26.47
C LEU A 563 -6.45 -13.32 -25.61
N LEU A 564 -6.94 -12.82 -24.48
CA LEU A 564 -7.85 -13.57 -23.60
C LEU A 564 -9.16 -13.94 -24.33
N HIS A 565 -9.70 -13.03 -25.15
CA HIS A 565 -10.87 -13.33 -25.99
C HIS A 565 -10.56 -14.35 -27.09
N GLN A 566 -9.42 -14.22 -27.77
CA GLN A 566 -8.98 -15.15 -28.83
C GLN A 566 -8.75 -16.57 -28.30
N LEU A 567 -8.22 -16.70 -27.08
CA LEU A 567 -8.02 -18.00 -26.43
C LEU A 567 -9.31 -18.56 -25.82
N GLY A 568 -10.43 -17.84 -25.91
CA GLY A 568 -11.73 -18.30 -25.45
C GLY A 568 -11.94 -18.26 -23.94
N PHE A 569 -11.15 -17.50 -23.20
CA PHE A 569 -11.38 -17.28 -21.75
C PHE A 569 -12.69 -16.53 -21.50
N SER A 570 -13.03 -15.57 -22.37
CA SER A 570 -14.27 -14.81 -22.28
C SER A 570 -14.59 -14.13 -23.61
N GLN A 571 -15.54 -13.19 -23.60
CA GLN A 571 -15.87 -12.34 -24.73
C GLN A 571 -16.25 -10.93 -24.23
N PRO A 572 -16.27 -9.90 -25.11
CA PRO A 572 -16.46 -8.49 -24.70
C PRO A 572 -17.64 -8.24 -23.77
N LYS A 573 -18.78 -8.86 -24.03
CA LYS A 573 -20.01 -8.67 -23.23
C LYS A 573 -19.93 -9.23 -21.81
N TYR A 574 -18.95 -10.10 -21.52
CA TYR A 574 -18.71 -10.70 -20.20
C TYR A 574 -17.37 -10.25 -19.58
N THR A 575 -16.72 -9.28 -20.19
CA THR A 575 -15.42 -8.76 -19.71
C THR A 575 -15.60 -7.45 -18.97
N ALA A 576 -15.03 -7.36 -17.77
CA ALA A 576 -14.91 -6.16 -17.00
C ALA A 576 -13.45 -5.83 -16.68
N VAL A 577 -13.15 -4.55 -16.42
CA VAL A 577 -11.84 -4.06 -15.99
C VAL A 577 -11.96 -3.45 -14.60
N ALA A 578 -11.02 -3.80 -13.70
CA ALA A 578 -10.86 -3.18 -12.39
C ALA A 578 -9.53 -2.45 -12.33
N ALA A 579 -9.54 -1.19 -11.91
CA ALA A 579 -8.34 -0.37 -11.74
C ALA A 579 -8.50 0.60 -10.57
N ALA A 580 -7.37 0.96 -9.94
CA ALA A 580 -7.35 1.94 -8.86
C ALA A 580 -6.33 3.05 -9.17
N SER A 581 -6.55 4.24 -8.61
CA SER A 581 -5.58 5.35 -8.63
C SER A 581 -5.04 5.62 -10.05
N ALA A 582 -3.72 5.54 -10.23
CA ALA A 582 -3.03 5.72 -11.52
C ALA A 582 -3.47 4.72 -12.60
N GLY A 583 -3.90 3.50 -12.22
CA GLY A 583 -4.47 2.52 -13.16
C GLY A 583 -5.74 3.01 -13.85
N GLY A 584 -6.44 3.96 -13.23
CA GLY A 584 -7.59 4.65 -13.82
C GLY A 584 -7.28 5.38 -15.13
N VAL A 585 -6.00 5.77 -15.35
CA VAL A 585 -5.56 6.37 -16.62
C VAL A 585 -5.70 5.39 -17.77
N LEU A 586 -5.17 4.17 -17.61
CA LEU A 586 -5.21 3.15 -18.67
C LEU A 586 -6.62 2.63 -18.90
N ALA A 587 -7.37 2.35 -17.81
CA ALA A 587 -8.76 1.90 -17.91
C ALA A 587 -9.67 2.96 -18.56
N GLY A 588 -9.55 4.22 -18.15
CA GLY A 588 -10.31 5.33 -18.75
C GLY A 588 -9.93 5.63 -20.20
N ALA A 589 -8.63 5.50 -20.54
CA ALA A 589 -8.17 5.64 -21.92
C ALA A 589 -8.70 4.48 -22.80
N LEU A 590 -8.72 3.25 -22.30
CA LEU A 590 -9.33 2.09 -22.98
C LEU A 590 -10.81 2.34 -23.27
N CYS A 591 -11.57 2.89 -22.32
CA CYS A 591 -12.98 3.25 -22.54
C CYS A 591 -13.17 4.27 -23.68
N ASN A 592 -12.18 5.16 -23.90
CA ASN A 592 -12.23 6.16 -24.97
C ASN A 592 -11.82 5.59 -26.34
N THR A 593 -10.89 4.63 -26.38
CA THR A 593 -10.28 4.15 -27.62
C THR A 593 -10.93 2.87 -28.15
N ASP A 594 -11.23 1.90 -27.27
CA ASP A 594 -11.69 0.55 -27.62
C ASP A 594 -12.84 0.09 -26.67
N PRO A 595 -13.94 0.88 -26.57
CA PRO A 595 -15.03 0.59 -25.63
C PRO A 595 -15.75 -0.73 -25.92
N GLU A 596 -15.66 -1.25 -27.14
CA GLU A 596 -16.28 -2.50 -27.58
C GLU A 596 -15.61 -3.74 -27.01
N LEU A 597 -14.39 -3.64 -26.47
CA LEU A 597 -13.68 -4.78 -25.89
C LEU A 597 -14.20 -5.19 -24.51
N ILE A 598 -14.93 -4.29 -23.83
CA ILE A 598 -15.31 -4.47 -22.43
C ILE A 598 -16.76 -4.05 -22.18
N ARG A 599 -17.41 -4.69 -21.23
CA ARG A 599 -18.79 -4.42 -20.84
C ARG A 599 -18.94 -3.46 -19.68
N ALA A 600 -18.04 -3.55 -18.71
CA ALA A 600 -18.09 -2.78 -17.47
C ALA A 600 -16.69 -2.42 -16.97
N VAL A 601 -16.61 -1.34 -16.20
CA VAL A 601 -15.36 -0.90 -15.54
C VAL A 601 -15.66 -0.49 -14.10
N VAL A 602 -14.81 -0.92 -13.18
CA VAL A 602 -14.81 -0.48 -11.78
C VAL A 602 -13.52 0.28 -11.50
N LEU A 603 -13.65 1.50 -10.99
CA LEU A 603 -12.54 2.39 -10.70
C LEU A 603 -12.58 2.84 -9.23
N GLN A 604 -11.48 2.67 -8.51
CA GLN A 604 -11.34 3.13 -7.13
C GLN A 604 -10.36 4.30 -7.06
N ALA A 605 -10.80 5.45 -6.52
CA ALA A 605 -10.00 6.68 -6.41
C ALA A 605 -9.21 7.02 -7.69
N PRO A 606 -9.84 7.01 -8.91
CA PRO A 606 -9.10 6.94 -10.16
C PRO A 606 -8.49 8.28 -10.57
N PHE A 607 -7.25 8.23 -11.07
CA PHE A 607 -6.59 9.38 -11.69
C PHE A 607 -7.02 9.54 -13.16
N VAL A 608 -8.13 10.25 -13.39
CA VAL A 608 -8.76 10.37 -14.74
C VAL A 608 -8.60 11.76 -15.39
N ASP A 609 -8.14 12.75 -14.64
CA ASP A 609 -7.92 14.13 -15.13
C ASP A 609 -6.43 14.52 -15.03
N VAL A 610 -5.58 13.74 -15.73
CA VAL A 610 -4.12 13.83 -15.65
C VAL A 610 -3.62 15.24 -16.03
N LEU A 611 -4.02 15.75 -17.20
CA LEU A 611 -3.51 17.02 -17.71
C LEU A 611 -3.79 18.19 -16.77
N ASN A 612 -5.06 18.34 -16.34
CA ASN A 612 -5.43 19.46 -15.47
C ASN A 612 -4.77 19.37 -14.08
N THR A 613 -4.51 18.16 -13.59
CA THR A 613 -3.81 17.95 -12.31
C THR A 613 -2.32 18.30 -12.46
N MET A 614 -1.66 17.83 -13.51
CA MET A 614 -0.24 18.12 -13.76
C MET A 614 0.05 19.60 -14.11
N MET A 615 -0.97 20.35 -14.49
CA MET A 615 -0.87 21.82 -14.67
C MET A 615 -0.97 22.60 -13.35
N LYS A 616 -1.23 21.95 -12.19
CA LYS A 616 -1.46 22.59 -10.90
C LYS A 616 -0.31 22.33 -9.93
N THR A 617 0.78 23.08 -10.01
CA THR A 617 1.97 22.92 -9.17
C THR A 617 1.75 23.21 -7.68
N HIS A 618 0.62 23.82 -7.31
CA HIS A 618 0.24 24.03 -5.91
C HIS A 618 -0.32 22.77 -5.22
N LEU A 619 -0.67 21.74 -5.97
CA LEU A 619 -1.07 20.46 -5.40
C LEU A 619 0.15 19.75 -4.82
N PRO A 620 0.00 19.04 -3.70
CA PRO A 620 1.12 18.50 -2.92
C PRO A 620 2.09 17.64 -3.74
N LEU A 621 1.57 16.82 -4.65
CA LEU A 621 2.34 15.79 -5.35
C LEU A 621 2.76 16.19 -6.77
N THR A 622 2.17 17.25 -7.37
CA THR A 622 2.36 17.55 -8.80
C THR A 622 3.82 17.65 -9.22
N ILE A 623 4.69 18.25 -8.40
CA ILE A 623 6.11 18.44 -8.74
C ILE A 623 6.85 17.10 -8.74
N GLU A 624 6.61 16.25 -7.74
CA GLU A 624 7.17 14.91 -7.62
C GLU A 624 6.67 14.00 -8.74
N GLU A 625 5.41 14.12 -9.11
CA GLU A 625 4.75 13.35 -10.16
C GLU A 625 5.27 13.65 -11.59
N GLN A 626 6.00 14.76 -11.78
CA GLN A 626 6.58 15.09 -13.08
C GLN A 626 7.56 14.03 -13.60
N GLU A 627 8.19 13.25 -12.70
CA GLU A 627 9.09 12.17 -13.12
C GLU A 627 8.33 10.94 -13.66
N GLU A 628 7.07 10.75 -13.30
CA GLU A 628 6.21 9.68 -13.85
C GLU A 628 5.43 10.13 -15.09
N TRP A 629 4.80 11.32 -15.03
CA TRP A 629 3.86 11.79 -16.06
C TRP A 629 4.48 12.79 -17.04
N GLY A 630 5.55 13.47 -16.64
CA GLY A 630 6.16 14.57 -17.37
C GLY A 630 5.71 15.95 -16.86
N ASN A 631 6.39 17.00 -17.33
CA ASN A 631 6.09 18.38 -16.96
C ASN A 631 5.44 19.15 -18.12
N PRO A 632 4.09 19.22 -18.16
CA PRO A 632 3.39 19.90 -19.24
C PRO A 632 3.55 21.43 -19.22
N LEU A 633 3.97 22.02 -18.11
CA LEU A 633 4.22 23.47 -18.00
C LEU A 633 5.55 23.88 -18.63
N ALA A 634 6.54 22.99 -18.61
CA ALA A 634 7.88 23.26 -19.16
C ALA A 634 8.06 22.77 -20.58
N ASP A 635 7.22 21.86 -21.08
CA ASP A 635 7.36 21.20 -22.37
C ASP A 635 6.01 21.01 -23.06
N GLU A 636 5.76 21.81 -24.12
CA GLU A 636 4.53 21.73 -24.92
C GLU A 636 4.33 20.34 -25.56
N LYS A 637 5.39 19.68 -25.98
CA LYS A 637 5.30 18.31 -26.53
C LYS A 637 4.86 17.32 -25.45
N CYS A 638 5.28 17.53 -24.22
CA CYS A 638 4.82 16.74 -23.07
C CYS A 638 3.34 17.01 -22.82
N MET A 639 2.90 18.26 -22.85
CA MET A 639 1.50 18.65 -22.69
C MET A 639 0.60 17.97 -23.74
N GLU A 640 0.97 18.04 -25.02
CA GLU A 640 0.18 17.40 -26.10
C GLU A 640 0.20 15.87 -25.97
N TYR A 641 1.32 15.28 -25.52
CA TYR A 641 1.39 13.85 -25.26
C TYR A 641 0.47 13.41 -24.11
N ILE A 642 0.48 14.11 -22.98
CA ILE A 642 -0.44 13.84 -21.86
C ILE A 642 -1.90 13.99 -22.32
N LYS A 643 -2.20 15.04 -23.09
CA LYS A 643 -3.53 15.28 -23.64
C LYS A 643 -4.01 14.12 -24.51
N SER A 644 -3.12 13.46 -25.26
CA SER A 644 -3.46 12.39 -26.18
C SER A 644 -4.01 11.11 -25.47
N TYR A 645 -3.63 10.86 -24.22
CA TYR A 645 -4.10 9.70 -23.46
C TYR A 645 -4.94 10.04 -22.23
N CYS A 646 -5.01 11.31 -21.81
CA CYS A 646 -5.76 11.71 -20.62
C CYS A 646 -7.25 11.33 -20.75
N PRO A 647 -7.80 10.51 -19.84
CA PRO A 647 -9.18 10.04 -19.95
C PRO A 647 -10.19 11.17 -20.09
N TYR A 648 -10.10 12.19 -19.23
CA TYR A 648 -11.01 13.34 -19.26
C TYR A 648 -10.96 14.10 -20.59
N GLN A 649 -9.78 14.32 -21.16
CA GLN A 649 -9.63 15.10 -22.39
C GLN A 649 -10.25 14.38 -23.58
N ASN A 650 -10.15 13.05 -23.65
CA ASN A 650 -10.51 12.23 -24.79
C ASN A 650 -11.94 11.67 -24.77
N ILE A 651 -12.80 12.10 -23.82
CA ILE A 651 -14.22 11.74 -23.84
C ILE A 651 -14.89 12.32 -25.09
N LYS A 652 -15.52 11.45 -25.88
CA LYS A 652 -16.26 11.77 -27.11
C LYS A 652 -17.63 11.10 -27.09
N THR A 653 -18.56 11.54 -27.94
CA THR A 653 -19.90 10.94 -28.06
C THR A 653 -19.81 9.58 -28.76
N GLN A 654 -19.90 8.48 -27.99
CA GLN A 654 -19.84 7.09 -28.47
C GLN A 654 -20.54 6.15 -27.48
N CYS A 655 -20.66 4.85 -27.83
CA CYS A 655 -21.10 3.83 -26.89
C CYS A 655 -19.97 3.52 -25.90
N TYR A 656 -20.19 3.76 -24.62
CA TYR A 656 -19.24 3.46 -23.52
C TYR A 656 -19.62 2.15 -22.82
N PRO A 657 -18.66 1.47 -22.14
CA PRO A 657 -18.99 0.48 -21.14
C PRO A 657 -19.71 1.13 -19.95
N SER A 658 -20.39 0.36 -19.13
CA SER A 658 -20.88 0.86 -17.84
C SER A 658 -19.71 1.08 -16.89
N VAL A 659 -19.73 2.18 -16.11
CA VAL A 659 -18.62 2.59 -15.24
C VAL A 659 -19.13 2.81 -13.82
N PHE A 660 -18.49 2.16 -12.85
CA PHE A 660 -18.68 2.42 -11.42
C PHE A 660 -17.40 3.04 -10.86
N ILE A 661 -17.52 4.20 -10.22
CA ILE A 661 -16.40 4.92 -9.62
C ILE A 661 -16.66 5.07 -8.13
N THR A 662 -15.72 4.63 -7.30
CA THR A 662 -15.63 5.02 -5.89
C THR A 662 -14.61 6.13 -5.74
N ALA A 663 -14.97 7.22 -5.05
CA ALA A 663 -14.09 8.34 -4.77
C ALA A 663 -14.25 8.77 -3.30
N TYR A 664 -13.24 9.42 -2.73
CA TYR A 664 -13.23 9.86 -1.34
C TYR A 664 -13.23 11.38 -1.24
N GLU A 665 -14.05 11.93 -0.32
CA GLU A 665 -14.13 13.40 -0.14
C GLU A 665 -12.80 14.00 0.29
N ASN A 666 -12.06 13.29 1.14
CA ASN A 666 -10.80 13.75 1.72
C ASN A 666 -9.56 13.23 1.00
N ASP A 667 -9.70 12.76 -0.25
CA ASP A 667 -8.55 12.30 -1.03
C ASP A 667 -7.58 13.46 -1.33
N GLN A 668 -6.44 13.42 -0.65
CA GLN A 668 -5.39 14.43 -0.81
C GLN A 668 -4.49 14.17 -2.02
N ARG A 669 -4.50 12.96 -2.60
CA ARG A 669 -3.64 12.55 -3.71
C ARG A 669 -4.31 12.76 -5.05
N VAL A 670 -5.56 12.31 -5.19
CA VAL A 670 -6.35 12.45 -6.41
C VAL A 670 -7.55 13.37 -6.13
N PRO A 671 -7.48 14.64 -6.56
CA PRO A 671 -8.55 15.60 -6.25
C PRO A 671 -9.92 15.14 -6.75
N LEU A 672 -10.91 15.03 -5.85
CA LEU A 672 -12.28 14.65 -6.16
C LEU A 672 -12.90 15.52 -7.28
N SER A 673 -12.51 16.81 -7.37
CA SER A 673 -12.96 17.71 -8.42
C SER A 673 -12.63 17.24 -9.84
N GLY A 674 -11.53 16.50 -10.01
CA GLY A 674 -11.16 15.87 -11.30
C GLY A 674 -12.10 14.73 -11.67
N VAL A 675 -12.45 13.89 -10.69
CA VAL A 675 -13.39 12.78 -10.85
C VAL A 675 -14.80 13.28 -11.17
N LEU A 676 -15.28 14.33 -10.46
CA LEU A 676 -16.57 14.94 -10.70
C LEU A 676 -16.69 15.45 -12.15
N ARG A 677 -15.71 16.21 -12.63
CA ARG A 677 -15.69 16.69 -14.02
C ARG A 677 -15.70 15.56 -15.04
N TYR A 678 -14.93 14.50 -14.77
CA TYR A 678 -14.87 13.32 -15.62
C TYR A 678 -16.24 12.64 -15.72
N VAL A 679 -16.91 12.38 -14.59
CA VAL A 679 -18.22 11.72 -14.53
C VAL A 679 -19.28 12.54 -15.27
N GLN A 680 -19.34 13.85 -15.05
CA GLN A 680 -20.29 14.74 -15.73
C GLN A 680 -20.11 14.73 -17.25
N LYS A 681 -18.86 14.87 -17.71
CA LYS A 681 -18.57 14.86 -19.15
C LYS A 681 -18.90 13.50 -19.77
N LEU A 682 -18.62 12.39 -19.04
CA LEU A 682 -18.90 11.04 -19.51
C LEU A 682 -20.41 10.77 -19.60
N ARG A 683 -21.18 11.13 -18.55
CA ARG A 683 -22.66 11.02 -18.58
C ARG A 683 -23.26 11.80 -19.74
N LYS A 684 -22.81 13.04 -19.96
CA LYS A 684 -23.25 13.84 -21.10
C LYS A 684 -22.96 13.14 -22.42
N ALA A 685 -21.76 12.61 -22.62
CA ALA A 685 -21.38 11.91 -23.85
C ALA A 685 -22.23 10.66 -24.10
N VAL A 686 -22.55 9.90 -23.04
CA VAL A 686 -23.43 8.72 -23.09
C VAL A 686 -24.87 9.10 -23.48
N LEU A 687 -25.42 10.16 -22.85
CA LEU A 687 -26.78 10.66 -23.16
C LEU A 687 -26.87 11.20 -24.58
N ASP A 688 -25.87 11.98 -25.01
CA ASP A 688 -25.80 12.51 -26.39
C ASP A 688 -25.72 11.39 -27.42
N HIS A 689 -25.01 10.30 -27.12
CA HIS A 689 -24.97 9.11 -27.97
C HIS A 689 -26.31 8.39 -28.04
N GLY A 690 -26.94 8.15 -26.87
CA GLY A 690 -28.24 7.52 -26.77
C GLY A 690 -29.33 8.27 -27.57
N SER A 691 -29.32 9.61 -27.49
CA SER A 691 -30.26 10.49 -28.21
C SER A 691 -30.10 10.42 -29.74
N ARG A 692 -28.86 10.20 -30.24
CA ARG A 692 -28.57 10.09 -31.69
C ARG A 692 -28.88 8.71 -32.27
N THR A 693 -28.86 7.68 -31.43
CA THR A 693 -28.99 6.27 -31.87
C THR A 693 -30.39 5.73 -31.64
N SER A 694 -31.45 6.51 -31.74
CA SER A 694 -32.87 6.21 -31.46
C SER A 694 -33.45 4.86 -31.96
N LYS A 695 -32.62 3.82 -32.14
CA LYS A 695 -33.07 2.47 -32.44
C LYS A 695 -33.53 1.79 -31.13
N LYS A 696 -34.82 1.42 -31.11
CA LYS A 696 -35.41 0.57 -30.05
C LYS A 696 -34.47 -0.59 -29.70
N GLY A 697 -33.96 -0.63 -28.47
CA GLY A 697 -33.24 -1.77 -27.94
C GLY A 697 -31.77 -1.53 -27.53
N ASN A 698 -31.20 -0.34 -27.79
CA ASN A 698 -29.83 -0.07 -27.29
C ASN A 698 -29.87 0.25 -25.81
N ARG A 699 -29.13 -0.57 -25.03
CA ARG A 699 -28.92 -0.35 -23.61
C ARG A 699 -28.14 0.96 -23.38
N ILE A 700 -28.59 1.77 -22.44
CA ILE A 700 -27.85 2.94 -21.96
C ILE A 700 -26.87 2.46 -20.88
N PRO A 701 -25.55 2.71 -21.04
CA PRO A 701 -24.57 2.38 -20.02
C PRO A 701 -24.82 3.11 -18.70
N ASN A 702 -24.61 2.45 -17.59
CA ASN A 702 -24.70 3.05 -16.26
C ASN A 702 -23.38 3.74 -15.90
N ILE A 703 -23.42 5.04 -15.56
CA ILE A 703 -22.27 5.80 -15.07
C ILE A 703 -22.55 6.20 -13.63
N ILE A 704 -21.94 5.46 -12.71
CA ILE A 704 -22.20 5.56 -11.27
C ILE A 704 -20.99 6.18 -10.59
N LEU A 705 -21.24 7.13 -9.67
CA LEU A 705 -20.25 7.69 -8.78
C LEU A 705 -20.73 7.48 -7.34
N ASP A 706 -19.92 6.77 -6.57
CA ASP A 706 -20.08 6.51 -5.14
C ASP A 706 -19.03 7.33 -4.38
N ILE A 707 -19.46 8.40 -3.70
CA ILE A 707 -18.57 9.29 -2.95
C ILE A 707 -18.63 8.88 -1.49
N GLN A 708 -17.46 8.49 -0.95
CA GLN A 708 -17.30 8.11 0.44
C GLN A 708 -16.82 9.31 1.26
N ALA A 709 -17.59 9.66 2.31
CA ALA A 709 -17.24 10.76 3.23
C ALA A 709 -16.07 10.36 4.15
N ASN A 710 -16.00 9.07 4.52
CA ASN A 710 -14.95 8.50 5.34
C ASN A 710 -13.91 7.81 4.47
N GLY A 711 -12.68 7.75 4.96
CA GLY A 711 -11.57 7.15 4.25
C GLY A 711 -10.70 8.17 3.52
N SER A 712 -9.46 7.78 3.30
CA SER A 712 -8.47 8.50 2.49
C SER A 712 -8.17 7.73 1.20
N HIS A 713 -7.25 8.21 0.39
CA HIS A 713 -6.81 7.52 -0.82
C HIS A 713 -6.34 6.08 -0.56
N CYS A 714 -5.83 5.84 0.64
CA CYS A 714 -5.30 4.57 1.09
C CYS A 714 -6.06 4.12 2.32
N ASP A 715 -6.70 2.98 2.27
CA ASP A 715 -7.27 2.21 3.38
C ASP A 715 -8.57 2.69 4.02
N PRO A 716 -9.69 2.35 3.43
CA PRO A 716 -10.89 2.20 4.24
C PRO A 716 -10.69 1.09 5.30
N SER A 717 -11.41 1.15 6.42
CA SER A 717 -11.50 0.04 7.37
C SER A 717 -11.93 -1.25 6.64
N TRP A 718 -11.67 -2.40 7.24
CA TRP A 718 -12.11 -3.65 6.62
C TRP A 718 -13.61 -3.65 6.30
N GLU A 719 -14.43 -3.09 7.18
CA GLU A 719 -15.89 -3.01 7.00
C GLU A 719 -16.26 -2.10 5.82
N ASP A 720 -15.64 -0.92 5.72
CA ASP A 720 -15.86 -0.01 4.59
C ASP A 720 -15.33 -0.60 3.28
N SER A 721 -14.17 -1.29 3.34
CA SER A 721 -13.63 -2.04 2.19
C SER A 721 -14.59 -3.14 1.74
N LEU A 722 -15.18 -3.89 2.69
CA LEU A 722 -16.12 -4.96 2.42
C LEU A 722 -17.39 -4.44 1.74
N ASP A 723 -17.96 -3.35 2.24
CA ASP A 723 -19.10 -2.70 1.62
C ASP A 723 -18.78 -2.18 0.22
N GLY A 724 -17.63 -1.56 0.03
CA GLY A 724 -17.13 -1.09 -1.25
C GLY A 724 -17.00 -2.24 -2.26
N VAL A 725 -16.33 -3.32 -1.85
CA VAL A 725 -16.16 -4.53 -2.67
C VAL A 725 -17.52 -5.14 -3.02
N ALA A 726 -18.43 -5.28 -2.05
CA ALA A 726 -19.75 -5.84 -2.29
C ALA A 726 -20.58 -5.00 -3.28
N ARG A 727 -20.49 -3.65 -3.22
CA ARG A 727 -21.12 -2.75 -4.19
C ARG A 727 -20.54 -2.93 -5.61
N HIS A 728 -19.20 -3.00 -5.71
CA HIS A 728 -18.51 -3.24 -6.99
C HIS A 728 -18.94 -4.57 -7.62
N LEU A 729 -18.95 -5.64 -6.82
CA LEU A 729 -19.35 -6.97 -7.29
C LEU A 729 -20.85 -7.05 -7.64
N ALA A 730 -21.73 -6.38 -6.90
CA ALA A 730 -23.14 -6.29 -7.23
C ALA A 730 -23.36 -5.57 -8.56
N PHE A 731 -22.63 -4.47 -8.81
CA PHE A 731 -22.64 -3.78 -10.09
C PHE A 731 -22.15 -4.70 -11.22
N LEU A 732 -21.00 -5.35 -11.06
CA LEU A 732 -20.44 -6.24 -12.08
C LEU A 732 -21.36 -7.42 -12.41
N ASN A 733 -21.93 -8.07 -11.40
CA ASN A 733 -22.88 -9.17 -11.58
C ASN A 733 -24.10 -8.75 -12.42
N LYS A 734 -24.62 -7.54 -12.18
CA LYS A 734 -25.77 -6.99 -12.93
C LYS A 734 -25.37 -6.62 -14.36
N GLU A 735 -24.24 -5.93 -14.53
CA GLU A 735 -23.79 -5.42 -15.83
C GLU A 735 -23.38 -6.54 -16.79
N LEU A 736 -22.76 -7.61 -16.28
CA LEU A 736 -22.35 -8.78 -17.03
C LEU A 736 -23.46 -9.86 -17.12
N GLU A 737 -24.65 -9.61 -16.54
CA GLU A 737 -25.80 -10.52 -16.57
C GLU A 737 -25.48 -11.93 -16.01
N VAL A 738 -24.63 -12.00 -14.97
CA VAL A 738 -24.11 -13.26 -14.41
C VAL A 738 -25.24 -14.14 -13.87
N CYS A 739 -26.27 -13.55 -13.26
CA CYS A 739 -27.42 -14.28 -12.72
C CYS A 739 -28.18 -15.10 -13.79
N ASN A 740 -28.21 -14.64 -15.03
CA ASN A 740 -28.85 -15.35 -16.13
C ASN A 740 -28.02 -16.57 -16.59
N LEU A 741 -26.70 -16.54 -16.41
CA LEU A 741 -25.81 -17.63 -16.79
C LEU A 741 -25.95 -18.85 -15.87
N GLN A 742 -26.23 -18.66 -14.59
CA GLN A 742 -26.42 -19.75 -13.60
C GLN A 742 -27.74 -20.50 -13.79
N HIS A 743 -28.79 -19.85 -14.31
CA HIS A 743 -30.08 -20.50 -14.59
C HIS A 743 -30.02 -21.39 -15.83
N HIS A 744 -29.24 -21.05 -16.87
CA HIS A 744 -29.11 -21.88 -18.06
C HIS A 744 -28.32 -23.18 -17.84
N THR A 745 -27.39 -23.21 -16.87
CA THR A 745 -26.65 -24.46 -16.54
C THR A 745 -27.47 -25.42 -15.69
N LYS A 746 -28.49 -24.97 -14.96
CA LYS A 746 -29.41 -25.84 -14.19
C LYS A 746 -30.57 -26.41 -15.03
N SER A 747 -30.86 -25.84 -16.20
CA SER A 747 -31.91 -26.35 -17.10
C SER A 747 -31.39 -27.37 -18.13
N CYS A 748 -30.08 -27.63 -18.15
CA CYS A 748 -29.44 -28.63 -19.03
C CYS A 748 -28.90 -29.85 -18.26
N GLN A 749 -29.24 -30.00 -17.00
CA GLN A 749 -29.08 -31.22 -16.20
C GLN A 749 -30.46 -31.84 -15.93
#